data_4d8eaf02027a31abeb9b1f75257e1f90
#
_entry.id   4d8eaf02027a31abeb9b1f75257e1f90
#
_cell.length_a   1.000
_cell.length_b   1.000
_cell.length_c   1.000
_cell.angle_alpha   90.00
_cell.angle_beta   90.00
_cell.angle_gamma   90.00
#
_symmetry.space_group_name_H-M   'P 1'
#
loop_
_entity.id
_entity.type
_entity.pdbx_description
1 polymer ?
#
loop_
_entity_poly.entity_id
_entity_poly.type
_entity_poly.pdbx_seq_one_letter_code
_entity_poly.pdbx_strand_id
1 'polypeptide(L)'
;MENYDFTAASQRALKYINSLSIGDQKRQLGTADLLWGLANSTPSIAAVVLSSEGLLSNEILNEMERIGNHENGGNIETKGGYTPGLKATFKLAKRIAGLLKSDKIGTEHLLLALLAAPDSLAVRILKNLDIDVANVKRTTLLQLGFAPSELSRIRKEAENPRKKKSLIEELGRDLTKMARNEEIDPISGREKEINRVIEILMRRSKNNPVLLGEPGVGKTAIAEGLAQRIADGEVPNELADKRIVSLDMGTLVAGTKYRGEFEDRVKKILREIKDAGDIILFVDEMHTMVGAGGAEGAIDASNIMKPALARGEIQLLGATTLDEYHKYIEKDAALERRFATVKVEEPSKNEAFEIISNLRVEYEEFHHVLISDEVIQAAINLSKRYIPDRFLPDKAIDVLDEAAVRAHLRDNQNNESQIGQLRLQQKKLKRKIDFDLTTRHMDDLVSAQKEYEHNQKQLKQYEEQANDEDRQKVKVTSEDVATIISEWTNVPVTQISKTESERLLNLEKTLHQRVIGQNEAISSIAKAIRRSRSGLADPHRPIGSFMFLGPTGVGKTELAKALAASVFGSEDSMIRIDMSEYMEKFASSRLVGAPPGYVGHDEGGQLTDKVRENPYSVVLLDEVEKAHPDIFNLLLQVLDDGFLTDSKGRKIDFRNTIIIMTSNLGATDLRDEKEVGFGAATPENEYRAMSQKIHQRLKRTFRPEFLNRIDDVLVFHSLSKDELHQIVKLMAQKVIKRVAVQGVNLKITPAAIDTIAKKGYNPEYGARPLRRALQTEVEDRLSEALLSGELNSASKVIIGSQKGKITLKVKK
;
A
#
# COMPACT_ATOMS: atom_id res chain seq x y z
N MET A 1 28.40 5.65 55.87
CA MET A 1 28.68 6.88 55.09
C MET A 1 29.59 6.47 53.94
N GLU A 2 29.11 6.57 52.71
CA GLU A 2 29.98 6.51 51.53
C GLU A 2 30.99 7.66 51.66
N ASN A 3 32.27 7.40 51.51
CA ASN A 3 33.36 8.37 51.62
C ASN A 3 33.24 9.33 50.42
N TYR A 4 32.64 10.51 50.63
CA TYR A 4 32.68 11.62 49.74
C TYR A 4 33.83 12.56 50.09
N ASP A 5 34.70 12.90 49.15
CA ASP A 5 35.79 13.82 49.38
C ASP A 5 35.36 15.23 49.06
N PHE A 6 35.04 16.00 50.09
CA PHE A 6 34.55 17.37 49.98
C PHE A 6 35.66 18.40 50.09
N THR A 7 35.55 19.56 49.39
CA THR A 7 36.43 20.71 49.59
C THR A 7 36.18 21.33 50.97
N ALA A 8 37.14 22.10 51.50
CA ALA A 8 36.98 22.81 52.78
C ALA A 8 35.74 23.74 52.83
N ALA A 9 35.36 24.32 51.69
CA ALA A 9 34.13 25.18 51.61
C ALA A 9 32.87 24.31 51.68
N SER A 10 32.83 23.17 51.02
CA SER A 10 31.70 22.23 51.10
C SER A 10 31.56 21.64 52.51
N GLN A 11 32.67 21.31 53.17
CA GLN A 11 32.68 20.85 54.56
C GLN A 11 32.10 21.93 55.50
N ARG A 12 32.42 23.22 55.27
CA ARG A 12 31.77 24.33 56.08
C ARG A 12 30.28 24.39 55.85
N ALA A 13 29.80 24.32 54.57
CA ALA A 13 28.38 24.28 54.26
C ALA A 13 27.68 23.11 54.99
N LEU A 14 28.29 21.92 54.99
CA LEU A 14 27.74 20.74 55.70
C LEU A 14 27.77 20.91 57.23
N LYS A 15 28.76 21.58 57.81
CA LYS A 15 28.79 21.93 59.22
C LYS A 15 27.62 22.88 59.58
N TYR A 16 27.34 23.90 58.76
CA TYR A 16 26.22 24.80 58.95
C TYR A 16 24.89 24.02 58.96
N ILE A 17 24.69 23.11 58.06
CA ILE A 17 23.44 22.30 58.02
C ILE A 17 23.31 21.42 59.28
N ASN A 18 24.39 20.80 59.70
CA ASN A 18 24.39 19.98 60.90
C ASN A 18 24.13 20.77 62.16
N SER A 19 24.51 22.09 62.23
CA SER A 19 24.17 22.93 63.38
C SER A 19 22.67 23.23 63.50
N LEU A 20 21.89 23.13 62.43
CA LEU A 20 20.45 23.22 62.47
C LEU A 20 19.77 21.99 63.11
N SER A 21 20.53 20.90 63.28
CA SER A 21 20.05 19.64 63.88
C SER A 21 20.43 19.51 65.37
N ILE A 22 21.09 20.53 65.98
CA ILE A 22 21.58 20.51 67.36
C ILE A 22 20.58 21.22 68.31
N GLY A 23 19.30 20.91 68.20
CA GLY A 23 18.24 21.27 69.14
C GLY A 23 17.36 20.08 69.42
N ASP A 24 16.48 20.17 70.41
CA ASP A 24 15.64 19.10 70.94
C ASP A 24 14.73 18.34 69.92
N GLN A 25 14.84 18.66 68.64
CA GLN A 25 14.14 17.93 67.55
C GLN A 25 15.16 17.41 66.52
N LYS A 26 15.44 16.08 66.59
CA LYS A 26 16.18 15.36 65.54
C LYS A 26 15.37 15.22 64.27
N ARG A 27 15.36 16.30 63.46
CA ARG A 27 14.75 16.25 62.11
C ARG A 27 15.73 15.70 61.06
N GLN A 28 15.21 15.14 59.96
CA GLN A 28 16.02 14.77 58.79
C GLN A 28 16.40 16.02 58.00
N LEU A 29 17.67 16.13 57.61
CA LEU A 29 18.18 17.23 56.79
C LEU A 29 17.85 16.99 55.32
N GLY A 30 17.28 18.02 54.66
CA GLY A 30 16.78 17.96 53.28
C GLY A 30 17.55 18.86 52.33
N THR A 31 17.02 19.00 51.11
CA THR A 31 17.59 19.82 50.03
C THR A 31 17.53 21.32 50.35
N ALA A 32 16.53 21.80 51.07
CA ALA A 32 16.40 23.18 51.53
C ALA A 32 17.49 23.56 52.52
N ASP A 33 17.79 22.65 53.48
CA ASP A 33 18.87 22.84 54.45
C ASP A 33 20.23 22.96 53.72
N LEU A 34 20.43 22.16 52.66
CA LEU A 34 21.64 22.27 51.81
C LEU A 34 21.72 23.64 51.13
N LEU A 35 20.63 24.13 50.55
CA LEU A 35 20.59 25.47 49.92
C LEU A 35 21.01 26.56 50.93
N TRP A 36 20.42 26.53 52.16
CA TRP A 36 20.77 27.49 53.20
C TRP A 36 22.24 27.36 53.64
N GLY A 37 22.75 26.15 53.79
CA GLY A 37 24.13 25.90 54.15
C GLY A 37 25.11 26.40 53.07
N LEU A 38 24.76 26.27 51.80
CA LEU A 38 25.57 26.79 50.69
C LEU A 38 25.59 28.31 50.67
N ALA A 39 24.45 29.00 50.90
CA ALA A 39 24.36 30.46 51.02
C ALA A 39 25.23 31.00 52.16
N ASN A 40 25.35 30.30 53.29
CA ASN A 40 26.16 30.72 54.43
C ASN A 40 27.67 30.30 54.35
N SER A 41 28.07 29.56 53.34
CA SER A 41 29.43 29.00 53.23
C SER A 41 30.50 29.95 52.71
N THR A 42 30.42 31.24 53.00
CA THR A 42 31.43 32.24 52.57
C THR A 42 32.83 31.99 53.15
N PRO A 43 33.93 32.15 52.39
CA PRO A 43 33.97 32.36 50.95
C PRO A 43 33.81 31.06 50.17
N SER A 44 32.80 31.00 49.23
CA SER A 44 32.63 29.87 48.33
C SER A 44 31.95 30.33 47.03
N ILE A 45 32.11 29.58 45.94
CA ILE A 45 31.50 29.86 44.65
C ILE A 45 29.98 29.86 44.77
N ALA A 46 29.39 28.89 45.47
CA ALA A 46 27.93 28.85 45.64
C ALA A 46 27.39 30.06 46.40
N ALA A 47 28.06 30.49 47.50
CA ALA A 47 27.62 31.66 48.24
C ALA A 47 27.75 32.96 47.43
N VAL A 48 28.79 33.14 46.63
CA VAL A 48 28.99 34.25 45.71
C VAL A 48 27.89 34.30 44.64
N VAL A 49 27.60 33.18 44.02
CA VAL A 49 26.56 33.11 42.99
C VAL A 49 25.20 33.38 43.57
N LEU A 50 24.82 32.78 44.68
CA LEU A 50 23.52 32.98 45.32
C LEU A 50 23.35 34.44 45.77
N SER A 51 24.40 35.06 46.33
CA SER A 51 24.35 36.48 46.71
C SER A 51 24.30 37.44 45.53
N SER A 52 24.96 37.11 44.41
CA SER A 52 24.91 37.91 43.16
C SER A 52 23.51 37.89 42.49
N GLU A 53 22.74 36.85 42.72
CA GLU A 53 21.34 36.74 42.29
C GLU A 53 20.35 37.33 43.34
N GLY A 54 20.87 38.00 44.35
CA GLY A 54 20.07 38.70 45.37
C GLY A 54 19.54 37.82 46.52
N LEU A 55 19.98 36.57 46.61
CA LEU A 55 19.47 35.62 47.60
C LEU A 55 20.24 35.73 48.92
N LEU A 56 19.56 36.17 49.98
CA LEU A 56 20.10 36.24 51.32
C LEU A 56 19.74 34.99 52.13
N SER A 57 20.68 34.55 52.98
CA SER A 57 20.50 33.34 53.80
C SER A 57 19.29 33.42 54.76
N ASN A 58 18.95 34.64 55.22
CA ASN A 58 17.77 34.85 56.07
C ASN A 58 16.45 34.66 55.30
N GLU A 59 16.39 35.01 54.02
CA GLU A 59 15.20 34.82 53.17
C GLU A 59 14.92 33.33 52.93
N ILE A 60 15.99 32.54 52.71
CA ILE A 60 15.86 31.10 52.60
C ILE A 60 15.28 30.53 53.88
N LEU A 61 15.77 30.94 55.04
CA LEU A 61 15.32 30.45 56.34
C LEU A 61 13.85 30.81 56.61
N ASN A 62 13.45 32.07 56.33
CA ASN A 62 12.07 32.51 56.47
C ASN A 62 11.11 31.69 55.56
N GLU A 63 11.54 31.42 54.30
CA GLU A 63 10.71 30.65 53.40
C GLU A 63 10.64 29.16 53.76
N MET A 64 11.72 28.59 54.35
CA MET A 64 11.71 27.24 54.93
C MET A 64 10.74 27.11 56.07
N GLU A 65 10.69 28.15 56.99
CA GLU A 65 9.75 28.16 58.11
C GLU A 65 8.30 28.31 57.58
N ARG A 66 8.07 29.13 56.55
CA ARG A 66 6.75 29.30 55.94
C ARG A 66 6.20 28.01 55.34
N ILE A 67 7.03 27.29 54.64
CA ILE A 67 6.65 25.99 54.02
C ILE A 67 6.52 24.90 55.09
N GLY A 68 7.40 24.86 56.06
CA GLY A 68 7.38 23.89 57.17
C GLY A 68 6.13 23.98 58.06
N ASN A 69 5.55 25.16 58.19
CA ASN A 69 4.30 25.39 58.94
C ASN A 69 3.04 24.92 58.15
N HIS A 70 3.12 24.69 56.86
CA HIS A 70 2.01 24.21 56.06
C HIS A 70 2.02 22.68 55.84
N GLU A 71 3.14 21.97 56.10
CA GLU A 71 3.26 20.50 55.88
C GLU A 71 3.20 19.66 57.16
N ASN A 72 3.00 20.24 58.35
CA ASN A 72 2.93 19.52 59.63
C ASN A 72 1.52 18.96 59.89
N GLY A 73 1.14 17.92 59.12
CA GLY A 73 -0.05 17.10 59.30
C GLY A 73 0.25 15.60 59.43
N GLY A 74 1.30 15.17 60.13
CA GLY A 74 1.55 13.78 60.39
C GLY A 74 2.75 13.51 61.29
N ASN A 75 2.48 12.99 62.49
CA ASN A 75 3.47 12.44 63.40
C ASN A 75 4.24 11.29 62.76
N ILE A 76 5.47 11.56 62.33
CA ILE A 76 6.42 10.52 61.93
C ILE A 76 7.63 10.65 62.88
N GLU A 77 7.87 9.64 63.74
CA GLU A 77 9.11 9.50 64.54
C GLU A 77 10.28 9.44 63.55
N THR A 78 11.05 10.51 63.41
CA THR A 78 12.15 10.59 62.46
C THR A 78 13.46 10.27 63.21
N LYS A 79 14.09 9.13 62.85
CA LYS A 79 15.51 8.88 63.10
C LYS A 79 16.32 9.96 62.36
N GLY A 80 17.16 10.76 63.07
CA GLY A 80 18.00 11.75 62.43
C GLY A 80 18.84 11.22 61.26
N GLY A 81 19.19 12.09 60.30
CA GLY A 81 19.96 11.74 59.10
C GLY A 81 19.58 12.59 57.90
N TYR A 82 19.99 12.15 56.69
CA TYR A 82 19.73 12.86 55.45
C TYR A 82 18.50 12.26 54.71
N THR A 83 17.66 13.09 54.14
CA THR A 83 16.53 12.69 53.30
C THR A 83 17.01 11.94 52.07
N PRO A 84 16.17 11.10 51.45
CA PRO A 84 16.52 10.41 50.21
C PRO A 84 16.92 11.43 49.08
N GLY A 85 16.24 12.57 48.97
CA GLY A 85 16.51 13.64 48.04
C GLY A 85 17.92 14.24 48.22
N LEU A 86 18.32 14.51 49.50
CA LEU A 86 19.64 15.00 49.81
C LEU A 86 20.76 13.99 49.51
N LYS A 87 20.50 12.72 49.77
CA LYS A 87 21.44 11.64 49.38
C LYS A 87 21.61 11.53 47.87
N ALA A 88 20.54 11.68 47.08
CA ALA A 88 20.56 11.70 45.64
C ALA A 88 21.38 12.92 45.12
N THR A 89 21.21 14.08 45.74
CA THR A 89 21.99 15.29 45.45
C THR A 89 23.49 15.08 45.63
N PHE A 90 23.93 14.44 46.71
CA PHE A 90 25.35 14.11 46.92
C PHE A 90 25.91 13.15 45.87
N LYS A 91 25.14 12.13 45.50
CA LYS A 91 25.54 11.21 44.38
C LYS A 91 25.69 11.97 43.06
N LEU A 92 24.78 12.89 42.79
CA LEU A 92 24.79 13.71 41.57
C LEU A 92 25.97 14.70 41.59
N ALA A 93 26.22 15.35 42.74
CA ALA A 93 27.36 16.26 42.92
C ALA A 93 28.70 15.57 42.67
N LYS A 94 28.86 14.32 43.14
CA LYS A 94 30.06 13.49 42.84
C LYS A 94 30.24 13.25 41.35
N ARG A 95 29.16 13.01 40.62
CA ARG A 95 29.21 12.86 39.15
C ARG A 95 29.60 14.16 38.46
N ILE A 96 28.98 15.26 38.85
CA ILE A 96 29.27 16.59 38.30
C ILE A 96 30.74 16.95 38.53
N ALA A 97 31.26 16.69 39.73
CA ALA A 97 32.67 16.89 40.04
C ALA A 97 33.58 16.08 39.09
N GLY A 98 33.25 14.80 38.85
CA GLY A 98 34.01 13.96 37.90
C GLY A 98 33.90 14.48 36.44
N LEU A 99 32.76 14.97 35.98
CA LEU A 99 32.55 15.56 34.65
C LEU A 99 33.36 16.86 34.49
N LEU A 100 33.48 17.65 35.55
CA LEU A 100 34.25 18.90 35.58
C LEU A 100 35.73 18.67 35.92
N LYS A 101 36.18 17.42 35.96
CA LYS A 101 37.56 17.00 36.25
C LYS A 101 38.09 17.54 37.59
N SER A 102 37.21 17.59 38.59
CA SER A 102 37.56 17.99 39.95
C SER A 102 37.75 16.79 40.87
N ASP A 103 38.85 16.69 41.58
CA ASP A 103 39.12 15.56 42.48
C ASP A 103 38.24 15.59 43.76
N LYS A 104 37.68 16.76 44.12
CA LYS A 104 36.87 16.94 45.30
C LYS A 104 35.53 17.60 44.95
N ILE A 105 34.52 17.32 45.77
CA ILE A 105 33.19 17.89 45.60
C ILE A 105 33.21 19.31 46.21
N GLY A 106 33.15 20.33 45.35
CA GLY A 106 33.02 21.72 45.74
C GLY A 106 31.60 22.17 45.98
N THR A 107 31.40 23.38 46.52
CA THR A 107 30.09 24.04 46.74
C THR A 107 29.33 24.27 45.46
N GLU A 108 30.05 24.56 44.37
CA GLU A 108 29.52 24.69 42.99
C GLU A 108 28.93 23.37 42.50
N HIS A 109 29.58 22.24 42.73
CA HIS A 109 29.08 20.93 42.36
C HIS A 109 27.79 20.57 43.12
N LEU A 110 27.74 20.93 44.44
CA LEU A 110 26.57 20.72 45.28
C LEU A 110 25.42 21.64 44.83
N LEU A 111 25.69 22.89 44.48
CA LEU A 111 24.69 23.82 43.96
C LEU A 111 24.12 23.35 42.62
N LEU A 112 24.95 22.98 41.67
CA LEU A 112 24.51 22.46 40.38
C LEU A 112 23.68 21.20 40.53
N ALA A 113 24.07 20.28 41.44
CA ALA A 113 23.33 19.05 41.69
C ALA A 113 21.96 19.31 42.35
N LEU A 114 21.92 20.29 43.23
CA LEU A 114 20.67 20.74 43.91
C LEU A 114 19.68 21.33 42.90
N LEU A 115 20.17 22.15 41.99
CA LEU A 115 19.36 22.81 40.95
C LEU A 115 18.95 21.86 39.80
N ALA A 116 19.56 20.64 39.73
CA ALA A 116 19.19 19.65 38.73
C ALA A 116 17.88 18.88 39.07
N ALA A 117 17.38 18.97 40.27
CA ALA A 117 16.16 18.33 40.72
C ALA A 117 14.99 19.35 40.75
N PRO A 118 14.15 19.44 39.69
CA PRO A 118 13.15 20.51 39.53
C PRO A 118 12.04 20.50 40.62
N ASP A 119 11.79 19.30 41.20
CA ASP A 119 10.75 19.09 42.20
C ASP A 119 11.29 19.15 43.65
N SER A 120 12.57 19.47 43.81
CA SER A 120 13.17 19.58 45.15
C SER A 120 12.67 20.79 45.92
N LEU A 121 12.58 20.64 47.24
CA LEU A 121 12.17 21.78 48.11
C LEU A 121 13.07 22.99 47.93
N ALA A 122 14.36 22.80 47.71
CA ALA A 122 15.29 23.88 47.40
C ALA A 122 14.92 24.67 46.13
N VAL A 123 14.55 23.97 45.04
CA VAL A 123 14.15 24.65 43.77
C VAL A 123 12.79 25.36 43.96
N ARG A 124 11.87 24.77 44.73
CA ARG A 124 10.59 25.44 45.07
C ARG A 124 10.82 26.74 45.87
N ILE A 125 11.72 26.73 46.84
CA ILE A 125 12.10 27.95 47.62
C ILE A 125 12.68 29.01 46.67
N LEU A 126 13.60 28.65 45.78
CA LEU A 126 14.15 29.62 44.82
C LEU A 126 13.07 30.22 43.90
N LYS A 127 12.12 29.42 43.43
CA LYS A 127 10.99 29.90 42.63
C LYS A 127 10.06 30.81 43.41
N ASN A 128 9.79 30.49 44.68
CA ASN A 128 8.94 31.32 45.52
C ASN A 128 9.58 32.68 45.88
N LEU A 129 10.89 32.76 45.82
CA LEU A 129 11.68 33.98 46.00
C LEU A 129 12.00 34.69 44.67
N ASP A 130 11.28 34.33 43.57
CA ASP A 130 11.45 34.88 42.23
C ASP A 130 12.88 34.79 41.66
N ILE A 131 13.65 33.81 42.09
CA ILE A 131 15.00 33.56 41.61
C ILE A 131 14.96 32.63 40.36
N ASP A 132 15.53 33.10 39.25
CA ASP A 132 15.64 32.30 38.04
C ASP A 132 16.71 31.18 38.19
N VAL A 133 16.24 29.95 38.35
CA VAL A 133 17.08 28.74 38.48
C VAL A 133 18.00 28.55 37.29
N ALA A 134 17.56 28.94 36.08
CA ALA A 134 18.38 28.84 34.89
C ALA A 134 19.53 29.83 34.91
N ASN A 135 19.29 31.01 35.43
CA ASN A 135 20.30 32.06 35.60
C ASN A 135 21.34 31.62 36.65
N VAL A 136 20.90 31.15 37.84
CA VAL A 136 21.81 30.61 38.86
C VAL A 136 22.72 29.49 38.32
N LYS A 137 22.19 28.58 37.55
CA LYS A 137 22.97 27.52 36.88
C LYS A 137 24.01 28.12 35.95
N ARG A 138 23.58 29.07 35.08
CA ARG A 138 24.46 29.75 34.13
C ARG A 138 25.59 30.50 34.83
N THR A 139 25.27 31.28 35.84
CA THR A 139 26.24 32.06 36.62
C THR A 139 27.26 31.16 37.34
N THR A 140 26.79 30.03 37.89
CA THR A 140 27.66 29.02 38.53
C THR A 140 28.69 28.47 37.56
N LEU A 141 28.29 28.16 36.34
CA LEU A 141 29.17 27.58 35.32
C LEU A 141 30.13 28.64 34.71
N LEU A 142 29.68 29.86 34.55
CA LEU A 142 30.55 30.97 34.16
C LEU A 142 31.66 31.22 35.20
N GLN A 143 31.36 31.14 36.50
CA GLN A 143 32.35 31.25 37.60
C GLN A 143 33.37 30.10 37.57
N LEU A 144 33.00 28.96 37.00
CA LEU A 144 33.91 27.84 36.79
C LEU A 144 34.70 27.91 35.46
N GLY A 145 34.51 28.97 34.66
CA GLY A 145 35.22 29.21 33.40
C GLY A 145 34.68 28.47 32.17
N PHE A 146 33.47 27.94 32.23
CA PHE A 146 32.86 27.24 31.09
C PHE A 146 32.05 28.22 30.19
N ALA A 147 32.22 28.03 28.86
CA ALA A 147 31.46 28.80 27.89
C ALA A 147 29.98 28.37 27.85
N PRO A 148 29.03 29.28 27.51
CA PRO A 148 27.61 28.94 27.43
C PRO A 148 27.28 27.77 26.43
N SER A 149 28.09 27.58 25.41
CA SER A 149 27.95 26.47 24.42
C SER A 149 28.28 25.09 25.00
N GLU A 150 29.06 25.00 26.05
CA GLU A 150 29.40 23.73 26.70
C GLU A 150 28.35 23.28 27.72
N LEU A 151 27.47 24.21 28.13
CA LEU A 151 26.34 23.97 29.03
C LEU A 151 25.38 22.87 28.50
N SER A 152 25.06 22.87 27.21
CA SER A 152 24.16 21.91 26.60
C SER A 152 24.75 20.49 26.59
N ARG A 153 26.08 20.38 26.54
CA ARG A 153 26.79 19.11 26.54
C ARG A 153 26.87 18.52 27.97
N ILE A 154 27.24 19.39 28.94
CA ILE A 154 27.30 18.99 30.35
C ILE A 154 25.91 18.64 30.89
N ARG A 155 24.85 19.33 30.45
CA ARG A 155 23.46 19.04 30.79
C ARG A 155 23.03 17.68 30.25
N LYS A 156 23.30 17.38 28.98
CA LYS A 156 22.97 16.06 28.37
C LYS A 156 23.76 14.92 29.03
N GLU A 157 25.00 15.13 29.47
CA GLU A 157 25.82 14.12 30.12
C GLU A 157 25.53 13.96 31.61
N ALA A 158 25.06 15.01 32.29
CA ALA A 158 24.70 14.96 33.73
C ALA A 158 23.25 14.50 33.98
N GLU A 159 22.31 14.87 33.13
CA GLU A 159 20.90 14.44 33.16
C GLU A 159 20.71 13.02 32.63
N ASN A 160 21.62 12.51 31.80
CA ASN A 160 21.68 11.13 31.37
C ASN A 160 22.81 10.40 32.12
N PRO A 161 22.54 9.74 33.27
CA PRO A 161 23.36 8.61 33.57
C PRO A 161 23.17 7.67 32.36
N ARG A 162 24.24 7.15 31.79
CA ARG A 162 24.14 5.95 30.97
C ARG A 162 23.48 4.84 31.83
N LYS A 163 22.16 4.91 32.00
CA LYS A 163 21.35 3.72 31.96
C LYS A 163 21.73 3.15 30.59
N LYS A 164 22.47 2.03 30.55
CA LYS A 164 22.42 1.16 29.37
C LYS A 164 20.95 1.18 29.02
N LYS A 165 20.57 1.78 27.86
CA LYS A 165 19.22 1.69 27.36
C LYS A 165 18.87 0.22 27.53
N SER A 166 17.76 -0.08 28.15
CA SER A 166 17.34 -1.46 28.27
C SER A 166 17.28 -2.01 26.85
N LEU A 167 17.57 -3.27 26.63
CA LEU A 167 17.61 -3.85 25.30
C LEU A 167 16.26 -3.69 24.62
N ILE A 168 15.18 -3.71 25.41
CA ILE A 168 13.82 -3.46 24.92
C ILE A 168 13.58 -1.99 24.52
N GLU A 169 14.24 -1.03 25.15
CA GLU A 169 14.19 0.39 24.75
C GLU A 169 15.08 0.70 23.53
N GLU A 170 16.04 -0.17 23.24
CA GLU A 170 16.95 -0.04 22.09
C GLU A 170 16.34 -0.68 20.82
N LEU A 171 15.69 -1.82 20.96
CA LEU A 171 15.17 -2.62 19.86
C LEU A 171 13.64 -2.52 19.70
N GLY A 172 12.91 -2.10 20.73
CA GLY A 172 11.47 -1.94 20.72
C GLY A 172 11.02 -0.49 20.52
N ARG A 173 9.81 -0.33 19.98
CA ARG A 173 9.12 0.96 19.87
C ARG A 173 8.06 1.05 20.96
N ASP A 174 8.15 2.01 21.87
CA ASP A 174 7.16 2.24 22.94
C ASP A 174 5.96 3.03 22.36
N LEU A 175 4.90 2.31 21.97
CA LEU A 175 3.70 2.89 21.38
C LEU A 175 2.97 3.83 22.35
N THR A 176 2.93 3.48 23.65
CA THR A 176 2.28 4.33 24.66
C THR A 176 3.03 5.66 24.85
N LYS A 177 4.34 5.65 24.75
CA LYS A 177 5.14 6.87 24.80
C LYS A 177 4.95 7.71 23.53
N MET A 178 4.88 7.06 22.37
CA MET A 178 4.59 7.75 21.11
C MET A 178 3.19 8.38 21.13
N ALA A 179 2.19 7.67 21.66
CA ALA A 179 0.84 8.22 21.84
C ALA A 179 0.83 9.48 22.74
N ARG A 180 1.57 9.44 23.87
CA ARG A 180 1.70 10.62 24.75
C ARG A 180 2.41 11.80 24.11
N ASN A 181 3.23 11.56 23.11
CA ASN A 181 3.96 12.60 22.36
C ASN A 181 3.19 13.05 21.11
N GLU A 182 1.97 12.55 20.86
CA GLU A 182 1.18 12.82 19.65
C GLU A 182 1.91 12.38 18.35
N GLU A 183 2.72 11.30 18.44
CA GLU A 183 3.48 10.76 17.31
C GLU A 183 2.74 9.59 16.62
N ILE A 184 1.50 9.28 17.02
CA ILE A 184 0.64 8.22 16.46
C ILE A 184 -0.59 8.86 15.85
N ASP A 185 -0.93 8.43 14.65
CA ASP A 185 -2.12 8.88 13.93
C ASP A 185 -3.42 8.57 14.71
N PRO A 186 -4.46 9.42 14.63
CA PRO A 186 -5.71 9.19 15.33
C PRO A 186 -6.43 7.94 14.80
N ILE A 187 -6.75 7.02 15.70
CA ILE A 187 -7.35 5.74 15.36
C ILE A 187 -8.85 5.75 15.64
N SER A 188 -9.63 5.37 14.65
CA SER A 188 -11.09 5.28 14.73
C SER A 188 -11.62 4.01 14.08
N GLY A 189 -12.87 3.65 14.38
CA GLY A 189 -13.59 2.56 13.73
C GLY A 189 -13.16 1.15 14.16
N ARG A 190 -12.41 1.02 15.26
CA ARG A 190 -11.94 -0.26 15.82
C ARG A 190 -12.24 -0.43 17.31
N GLU A 191 -13.25 0.29 17.82
CA GLU A 191 -13.61 0.32 19.24
C GLU A 191 -14.02 -1.06 19.76
N LYS A 192 -14.68 -1.87 18.94
CA LYS A 192 -15.14 -3.22 19.32
C LYS A 192 -13.97 -4.16 19.56
N GLU A 193 -13.01 -4.14 18.63
CA GLU A 193 -11.82 -4.98 18.70
C GLU A 193 -10.90 -4.53 19.84
N ILE A 194 -10.70 -3.23 20.05
CA ILE A 194 -9.91 -2.69 21.14
C ILE A 194 -10.54 -3.07 22.50
N ASN A 195 -11.85 -2.90 22.66
CA ASN A 195 -12.56 -3.31 23.87
C ASN A 195 -12.40 -4.81 24.12
N ARG A 196 -12.47 -5.63 23.06
CA ARG A 196 -12.25 -7.07 23.18
C ARG A 196 -10.84 -7.43 23.59
N VAL A 197 -9.84 -6.72 23.09
CA VAL A 197 -8.43 -6.86 23.51
C VAL A 197 -8.29 -6.52 24.99
N ILE A 198 -8.87 -5.41 25.46
CA ILE A 198 -8.88 -5.00 26.88
C ILE A 198 -9.50 -6.11 27.74
N GLU A 199 -10.69 -6.62 27.38
CA GLU A 199 -11.34 -7.72 28.11
C GLU A 199 -10.43 -8.96 28.23
N ILE A 200 -9.71 -9.31 27.16
CA ILE A 200 -8.83 -10.48 27.15
C ILE A 200 -7.61 -10.22 28.05
N LEU A 201 -6.97 -9.05 27.96
CA LEU A 201 -5.81 -8.69 28.78
C LEU A 201 -6.10 -8.75 30.30
N MET A 202 -7.35 -8.49 30.71
CA MET A 202 -7.81 -8.54 32.07
C MET A 202 -8.17 -9.95 32.56
N ARG A 203 -8.14 -10.97 31.72
CA ARG A 203 -8.45 -12.35 32.12
C ARG A 203 -7.37 -12.93 33.02
N ARG A 204 -7.76 -13.82 33.94
CA ARG A 204 -6.84 -14.59 34.76
C ARG A 204 -6.03 -15.64 33.96
N SER A 205 -6.62 -16.17 32.89
CA SER A 205 -6.01 -17.15 32.00
C SER A 205 -6.37 -16.84 30.58
N LYS A 206 -5.54 -17.25 29.63
CA LYS A 206 -5.67 -16.86 28.19
C LYS A 206 -5.74 -15.33 28.02
N ASN A 207 -4.86 -14.63 28.72
CA ASN A 207 -4.79 -13.17 28.77
C ASN A 207 -3.85 -12.58 27.72
N ASN A 208 -3.52 -13.34 26.68
CA ASN A 208 -2.74 -12.89 25.55
C ASN A 208 -3.64 -12.85 24.30
N PRO A 209 -4.11 -11.67 23.87
CA PRO A 209 -4.91 -11.54 22.67
C PRO A 209 -4.08 -11.72 21.40
N VAL A 210 -4.66 -12.35 20.40
CA VAL A 210 -4.11 -12.45 19.05
C VAL A 210 -5.11 -11.90 18.04
N LEU A 211 -4.70 -10.87 17.31
CA LEU A 211 -5.45 -10.25 16.23
C LEU A 211 -5.31 -11.09 14.97
N LEU A 212 -6.43 -11.67 14.50
CA LEU A 212 -6.50 -12.49 13.31
C LEU A 212 -7.23 -11.76 12.20
N GLY A 213 -6.56 -11.50 11.09
CA GLY A 213 -7.17 -10.85 9.94
C GLY A 213 -6.23 -10.79 8.75
N GLU A 214 -6.78 -10.49 7.60
CA GLU A 214 -6.01 -10.35 6.36
C GLU A 214 -5.00 -9.18 6.43
N PRO A 215 -3.97 -9.17 5.59
CA PRO A 215 -3.06 -8.03 5.49
C PRO A 215 -3.82 -6.74 5.12
N GLY A 216 -3.47 -5.60 5.75
CA GLY A 216 -4.07 -4.30 5.41
C GLY A 216 -5.44 -4.02 6.04
N VAL A 217 -5.98 -4.91 6.90
CA VAL A 217 -7.25 -4.63 7.61
C VAL A 217 -7.08 -3.73 8.85
N GLY A 218 -5.86 -3.34 9.21
CA GLY A 218 -5.60 -2.44 10.34
C GLY A 218 -5.35 -3.15 11.68
N LYS A 219 -4.70 -4.33 11.69
CA LYS A 219 -4.33 -5.03 12.92
C LYS A 219 -3.39 -4.23 13.82
N THR A 220 -2.37 -3.61 13.24
CA THR A 220 -1.39 -2.77 13.95
C THR A 220 -2.05 -1.55 14.57
N ALA A 221 -2.99 -0.91 13.84
CA ALA A 221 -3.78 0.22 14.33
C ALA A 221 -4.57 -0.11 15.64
N ILE A 222 -5.02 -1.35 15.83
CA ILE A 222 -5.68 -1.77 17.07
C ILE A 222 -4.71 -1.72 18.28
N ALA A 223 -3.45 -2.11 18.09
CA ALA A 223 -2.44 -2.02 19.14
C ALA A 223 -2.07 -0.56 19.45
N GLU A 224 -1.97 0.28 18.43
CA GLU A 224 -1.75 1.72 18.53
C GLU A 224 -2.93 2.42 19.21
N GLY A 225 -4.19 2.07 18.85
CA GLY A 225 -5.39 2.59 19.49
C GLY A 225 -5.51 2.20 20.96
N LEU A 226 -5.10 0.98 21.31
CA LEU A 226 -4.99 0.59 22.71
C LEU A 226 -3.93 1.44 23.45
N ALA A 227 -2.81 1.73 22.80
CA ALA A 227 -1.76 2.58 23.35
C ALA A 227 -2.23 4.02 23.57
N GLN A 228 -3.03 4.59 22.66
CA GLN A 228 -3.68 5.89 22.81
C GLN A 228 -4.64 5.90 24.00
N ARG A 229 -5.54 4.91 24.12
CA ARG A 229 -6.46 4.83 25.25
C ARG A 229 -5.75 4.68 26.60
N ILE A 230 -4.61 3.99 26.64
CA ILE A 230 -3.78 3.93 27.87
C ILE A 230 -3.17 5.32 28.15
N ALA A 231 -2.70 6.02 27.12
CA ALA A 231 -2.12 7.35 27.29
C ALA A 231 -3.16 8.39 27.77
N ASP A 232 -4.39 8.28 27.29
CA ASP A 232 -5.52 9.15 27.63
C ASP A 232 -6.22 8.77 28.94
N GLY A 233 -5.89 7.60 29.52
CA GLY A 233 -6.50 7.09 30.72
C GLY A 233 -7.90 6.49 30.52
N GLU A 234 -8.28 6.16 29.30
CA GLU A 234 -9.58 5.57 28.93
C GLU A 234 -9.59 4.04 29.02
N VAL A 235 -8.84 3.49 29.96
CA VAL A 235 -8.73 2.06 30.22
C VAL A 235 -9.01 1.77 31.70
N PRO A 236 -9.37 0.52 32.06
CA PRO A 236 -9.48 0.10 33.47
C PRO A 236 -8.17 0.32 34.24
N ASN A 237 -8.31 0.57 35.55
CA ASN A 237 -7.17 0.90 36.45
C ASN A 237 -6.02 -0.09 36.35
N GLU A 238 -6.32 -1.39 36.12
CA GLU A 238 -5.32 -2.46 36.00
C GLU A 238 -4.41 -2.30 34.76
N LEU A 239 -4.85 -1.55 33.74
CA LEU A 239 -4.10 -1.28 32.52
C LEU A 239 -3.56 0.15 32.45
N ALA A 240 -3.98 1.05 33.36
CA ALA A 240 -3.63 2.48 33.31
C ALA A 240 -2.11 2.73 33.39
N ASP A 241 -1.38 1.89 34.15
CA ASP A 241 0.07 2.01 34.33
C ASP A 241 0.86 1.13 33.34
N LYS A 242 0.18 0.45 32.41
CA LYS A 242 0.84 -0.41 31.42
C LYS A 242 1.38 0.39 30.24
N ARG A 243 2.41 -0.17 29.60
CA ARG A 243 3.02 0.34 28.35
C ARG A 243 2.98 -0.74 27.30
N ILE A 244 2.63 -0.37 26.09
CA ILE A 244 2.69 -1.26 24.92
C ILE A 244 4.00 -1.01 24.19
N VAL A 245 4.83 -2.04 24.10
CA VAL A 245 6.10 -1.96 23.38
C VAL A 245 6.04 -2.92 22.19
N SER A 246 6.13 -2.37 21.00
CA SER A 246 6.20 -3.12 19.74
C SER A 246 7.62 -3.65 19.54
N LEU A 247 7.73 -4.93 19.24
CA LEU A 247 8.99 -5.61 18.98
C LEU A 247 8.95 -6.29 17.61
N ASP A 248 9.87 -5.89 16.73
CA ASP A 248 10.06 -6.55 15.44
C ASP A 248 11.04 -7.71 15.57
N MET A 249 10.60 -8.90 15.17
CA MET A 249 11.40 -10.12 15.20
C MET A 249 12.59 -10.07 14.23
N GLY A 250 12.46 -9.35 13.11
CA GLY A 250 13.54 -9.13 12.15
C GLY A 250 14.71 -8.37 12.77
N THR A 251 14.40 -7.33 13.54
CA THR A 251 15.40 -6.52 14.26
C THR A 251 16.14 -7.34 15.34
N LEU A 252 15.46 -8.29 15.96
CA LEU A 252 16.11 -9.19 16.95
C LEU A 252 17.15 -10.12 16.34
N VAL A 253 16.93 -10.59 15.13
CA VAL A 253 17.83 -11.47 14.37
C VAL A 253 18.97 -10.66 13.74
N ALA A 254 18.71 -9.41 13.37
CA ALA A 254 19.70 -8.56 12.72
C ALA A 254 20.96 -8.39 13.56
N GLY A 255 22.13 -8.64 12.94
CA GLY A 255 23.45 -8.51 13.57
C GLY A 255 23.84 -9.66 14.50
N THR A 256 23.05 -10.74 14.62
CA THR A 256 23.47 -11.97 15.31
C THR A 256 24.15 -12.90 14.32
N LYS A 257 25.38 -13.35 14.66
CA LYS A 257 26.13 -14.30 13.82
C LYS A 257 25.87 -15.75 14.21
N TYR A 258 25.46 -15.99 15.47
CA TYR A 258 25.24 -17.32 16.00
C TYR A 258 23.88 -17.41 16.70
N ARG A 259 23.26 -18.59 16.62
CA ARG A 259 21.97 -18.90 17.25
C ARG A 259 21.94 -18.54 18.75
N GLY A 260 23.02 -18.79 19.48
CA GLY A 260 23.12 -18.49 20.92
C GLY A 260 23.01 -17.00 21.24
N GLU A 261 23.50 -16.11 20.37
CA GLU A 261 23.42 -14.67 20.58
C GLU A 261 21.96 -14.17 20.50
N PHE A 262 21.18 -14.73 19.58
CA PHE A 262 19.75 -14.44 19.48
C PHE A 262 18.99 -14.95 20.70
N GLU A 263 19.24 -16.21 21.11
CA GLU A 263 18.60 -16.79 22.30
C GLU A 263 18.88 -15.97 23.56
N ASP A 264 20.11 -15.48 23.71
CA ASP A 264 20.50 -14.64 24.84
C ASP A 264 19.86 -13.25 24.80
N ARG A 265 19.68 -12.66 23.61
CA ARG A 265 18.93 -11.40 23.44
C ARG A 265 17.48 -11.57 23.87
N VAL A 266 16.78 -12.60 23.36
CA VAL A 266 15.39 -12.88 23.72
C VAL A 266 15.24 -13.11 25.21
N LYS A 267 16.10 -13.95 25.82
CA LYS A 267 16.11 -14.18 27.28
C LYS A 267 16.32 -12.91 28.08
N LYS A 268 17.17 -12.00 27.59
CA LYS A 268 17.44 -10.73 28.26
C LYS A 268 16.23 -9.79 28.19
N ILE A 269 15.59 -9.68 27.03
CA ILE A 269 14.36 -8.89 26.84
C ILE A 269 13.25 -9.43 27.76
N LEU A 270 13.05 -10.76 27.79
CA LEU A 270 12.04 -11.35 28.66
C LEU A 270 12.27 -11.07 30.16
N ARG A 271 13.56 -11.04 30.61
CA ARG A 271 13.91 -10.63 31.97
C ARG A 271 13.59 -9.16 32.21
N GLU A 272 13.94 -8.28 31.26
CA GLU A 272 13.66 -6.86 31.35
C GLU A 272 12.14 -6.58 31.42
N ILE A 273 11.31 -7.27 30.61
CA ILE A 273 9.84 -7.19 30.65
C ILE A 273 9.30 -7.66 31.99
N LYS A 274 9.79 -8.79 32.49
CA LYS A 274 9.39 -9.36 33.79
C LYS A 274 9.75 -8.44 34.96
N ASP A 275 10.98 -7.86 34.93
CA ASP A 275 11.47 -7.00 36.01
C ASP A 275 10.76 -5.63 35.99
N ALA A 276 10.35 -5.14 34.80
CA ALA A 276 9.55 -3.94 34.65
C ALA A 276 8.09 -4.13 35.12
N GLY A 277 7.46 -5.23 34.76
CA GLY A 277 6.11 -5.63 35.18
C GLY A 277 4.96 -4.78 34.60
N ASP A 278 5.28 -3.68 33.90
CA ASP A 278 4.33 -2.74 33.30
C ASP A 278 4.21 -2.87 31.77
N ILE A 279 4.94 -3.80 31.14
CA ILE A 279 5.06 -3.90 29.69
C ILE A 279 4.10 -4.97 29.14
N ILE A 280 3.31 -4.57 28.13
CA ILE A 280 2.59 -5.48 27.23
C ILE A 280 3.39 -5.51 25.92
N LEU A 281 3.88 -6.69 25.56
CA LEU A 281 4.67 -6.87 24.34
C LEU A 281 3.74 -6.99 23.13
N PHE A 282 3.85 -6.09 22.16
CA PHE A 282 3.18 -6.24 20.87
C PHE A 282 4.13 -6.87 19.86
N VAL A 283 3.68 -7.92 19.20
CA VAL A 283 4.43 -8.62 18.14
C VAL A 283 3.56 -8.71 16.91
N ASP A 284 3.92 -7.92 15.91
CA ASP A 284 3.32 -8.06 14.59
C ASP A 284 3.94 -9.27 13.87
N GLU A 285 3.20 -9.86 12.93
CA GLU A 285 3.59 -11.09 12.26
C GLU A 285 4.07 -12.17 13.23
N MET A 286 3.29 -12.40 14.31
CA MET A 286 3.72 -13.31 15.41
C MET A 286 4.07 -14.73 14.94
N HIS A 287 3.65 -15.15 13.76
CA HIS A 287 4.03 -16.42 13.16
C HIS A 287 5.55 -16.54 12.97
N THR A 288 6.25 -15.40 12.80
CA THR A 288 7.71 -15.35 12.67
C THR A 288 8.43 -15.83 13.93
N MET A 289 7.76 -15.80 15.09
CA MET A 289 8.29 -16.34 16.36
C MET A 289 8.41 -17.87 16.36
N VAL A 290 7.62 -18.59 15.56
CA VAL A 290 7.47 -20.05 15.59
C VAL A 290 8.31 -20.72 14.48
N GLY A 291 9.40 -20.10 14.05
CA GLY A 291 10.34 -20.73 13.11
C GLY A 291 9.82 -20.85 11.70
N ALA A 292 9.33 -19.76 11.12
CA ALA A 292 8.91 -19.65 9.72
C ALA A 292 10.06 -19.66 8.72
N GLY A 293 11.05 -20.51 8.92
CA GLY A 293 12.13 -20.74 7.98
C GLY A 293 12.35 -22.23 7.83
N GLY A 294 11.89 -22.82 6.72
CA GLY A 294 12.04 -24.25 6.40
C GLY A 294 13.47 -24.74 6.14
N ALA A 295 14.48 -24.10 6.71
CA ALA A 295 15.85 -24.57 6.73
C ALA A 295 16.15 -25.24 8.09
N GLU A 296 16.76 -26.41 8.08
CA GLU A 296 17.31 -27.08 9.26
C GLU A 296 18.20 -26.10 10.03
N GLY A 297 17.71 -25.61 11.20
CA GLY A 297 18.42 -24.60 12.03
C GLY A 297 17.65 -23.29 12.24
N ALA A 298 16.40 -23.16 11.78
CA ALA A 298 15.56 -21.99 11.99
C ALA A 298 15.43 -21.66 13.50
N ILE A 299 15.59 -20.39 13.81
CA ILE A 299 15.61 -19.88 15.19
C ILE A 299 14.16 -19.84 15.70
N ASP A 300 13.85 -20.63 16.72
CA ASP A 300 12.52 -20.72 17.33
C ASP A 300 12.47 -19.93 18.64
N ALA A 301 12.02 -18.68 18.56
CA ALA A 301 11.83 -17.81 19.70
C ALA A 301 10.70 -18.31 20.61
N SER A 302 9.72 -19.05 20.09
CA SER A 302 8.57 -19.52 20.81
C SER A 302 8.96 -20.44 21.97
N ASN A 303 9.95 -21.33 21.76
CA ASN A 303 10.43 -22.25 22.80
C ASN A 303 11.04 -21.52 24.01
N ILE A 304 11.61 -20.32 23.78
CA ILE A 304 12.17 -19.50 24.85
C ILE A 304 11.05 -18.74 25.60
N MET A 305 10.02 -18.32 24.86
CA MET A 305 8.91 -17.52 25.41
C MET A 305 7.83 -18.37 26.07
N LYS A 306 7.60 -19.62 25.63
CA LYS A 306 6.61 -20.55 26.19
C LYS A 306 6.61 -20.65 27.71
N PRO A 307 7.75 -20.80 28.42
CA PRO A 307 7.77 -20.87 29.88
C PRO A 307 7.27 -19.58 30.54
N ALA A 308 7.62 -18.43 30.03
CA ALA A 308 7.22 -17.13 30.56
C ALA A 308 5.72 -16.87 30.34
N LEU A 309 5.20 -17.17 29.15
CA LEU A 309 3.77 -17.12 28.82
C LEU A 309 2.97 -18.13 29.67
N ALA A 310 3.51 -19.33 29.88
CA ALA A 310 2.85 -20.38 30.69
C ALA A 310 2.69 -19.97 32.14
N ARG A 311 3.65 -19.24 32.71
CA ARG A 311 3.61 -18.75 34.08
C ARG A 311 2.89 -17.42 34.26
N GLY A 312 2.47 -16.77 33.12
CA GLY A 312 1.86 -15.44 33.16
C GLY A 312 2.84 -14.32 33.56
N GLU A 313 4.15 -14.55 33.36
CA GLU A 313 5.21 -13.59 33.71
C GLU A 313 5.28 -12.43 32.70
N ILE A 314 4.74 -12.62 31.52
CA ILE A 314 4.65 -11.65 30.45
C ILE A 314 3.24 -11.65 29.84
N GLN A 315 2.81 -10.49 29.35
CA GLN A 315 1.60 -10.33 28.53
C GLN A 315 2.00 -10.00 27.10
N LEU A 316 1.34 -10.66 26.14
CA LEU A 316 1.63 -10.53 24.71
C LEU A 316 0.35 -10.22 23.94
N LEU A 317 0.39 -9.22 23.09
CA LEU A 317 -0.59 -8.92 22.04
C LEU A 317 0.05 -9.31 20.71
N GLY A 318 -0.50 -10.30 20.02
CA GLY A 318 0.02 -10.76 18.73
C GLY A 318 -0.87 -10.30 17.59
N ALA A 319 -0.31 -10.15 16.39
CA ALA A 319 -1.06 -9.97 15.15
C ALA A 319 -0.54 -10.94 14.09
N THR A 320 -1.45 -11.58 13.33
CA THR A 320 -1.10 -12.51 12.24
C THR A 320 -2.32 -12.73 11.33
N THR A 321 -2.15 -13.45 10.22
CA THR A 321 -3.25 -13.91 9.39
C THR A 321 -3.88 -15.20 9.94
N LEU A 322 -5.09 -15.53 9.48
CA LEU A 322 -5.78 -16.75 9.90
C LEU A 322 -5.01 -18.01 9.47
N ASP A 323 -4.52 -18.03 8.25
CA ASP A 323 -3.77 -19.15 7.67
C ASP A 323 -2.45 -19.40 8.42
N GLU A 324 -1.72 -18.32 8.74
CA GLU A 324 -0.47 -18.41 9.49
C GLU A 324 -0.73 -18.87 10.94
N TYR A 325 -1.82 -18.41 11.56
CA TYR A 325 -2.22 -18.86 12.89
C TYR A 325 -2.47 -20.38 12.92
N HIS A 326 -3.27 -20.90 11.98
CA HIS A 326 -3.54 -22.34 11.84
C HIS A 326 -2.28 -23.15 11.52
N LYS A 327 -1.41 -22.61 10.67
CA LYS A 327 -0.19 -23.30 10.24
C LYS A 327 0.87 -23.40 11.33
N TYR A 328 1.05 -22.35 12.13
CA TYR A 328 2.20 -22.22 13.05
C TYR A 328 1.82 -22.20 14.52
N ILE A 329 0.69 -21.58 14.91
CA ILE A 329 0.34 -21.40 16.32
C ILE A 329 -0.60 -22.48 16.83
N GLU A 330 -1.65 -22.81 16.10
CA GLU A 330 -2.67 -23.78 16.51
C GLU A 330 -2.11 -25.21 16.62
N LYS A 331 -1.09 -25.53 15.82
CA LYS A 331 -0.40 -26.83 15.92
C LYS A 331 0.36 -27.03 17.22
N ASP A 332 0.66 -25.94 17.94
CA ASP A 332 1.35 -25.96 19.21
C ASP A 332 0.35 -25.81 20.35
N ALA A 333 -0.10 -26.96 20.92
CA ALA A 333 -1.08 -26.99 21.97
C ALA A 333 -0.68 -26.20 23.25
N ALA A 334 0.60 -25.93 23.46
CA ALA A 334 1.08 -25.14 24.60
C ALA A 334 0.86 -23.64 24.36
N LEU A 335 1.01 -23.17 23.14
CA LEU A 335 0.73 -21.77 22.74
C LEU A 335 -0.77 -21.53 22.61
N GLU A 336 -1.52 -22.40 21.92
CA GLU A 336 -2.96 -22.29 21.70
C GLU A 336 -3.74 -22.09 23.02
N ARG A 337 -3.36 -22.81 24.08
CA ARG A 337 -3.98 -22.69 25.42
C ARG A 337 -3.71 -21.34 26.10
N ARG A 338 -2.82 -20.52 25.59
CA ARG A 338 -2.42 -19.24 26.20
C ARG A 338 -2.95 -18.03 25.46
N PHE A 339 -3.32 -18.22 24.22
CA PHE A 339 -3.84 -17.17 23.38
C PHE A 339 -5.37 -17.15 23.32
N ALA A 340 -5.93 -15.96 23.13
CA ALA A 340 -7.35 -15.76 22.83
C ALA A 340 -7.46 -14.93 21.55
N THR A 341 -8.14 -15.49 20.56
CA THR A 341 -8.24 -14.89 19.23
C THR A 341 -9.25 -13.75 19.21
N VAL A 342 -8.93 -12.68 18.49
CA VAL A 342 -9.79 -11.55 18.15
C VAL A 342 -9.79 -11.44 16.63
N LYS A 343 -10.94 -11.71 16.02
CA LYS A 343 -11.09 -11.62 14.56
C LYS A 343 -11.20 -10.16 14.15
N VAL A 344 -10.36 -9.75 13.21
CA VAL A 344 -10.34 -8.41 12.60
C VAL A 344 -10.78 -8.55 11.16
N GLU A 345 -12.01 -8.15 10.89
CA GLU A 345 -12.59 -8.23 9.55
C GLU A 345 -12.29 -6.96 8.73
N GLU A 346 -12.41 -7.10 7.40
CA GLU A 346 -12.34 -5.92 6.50
C GLU A 346 -13.46 -4.94 6.89
N PRO A 347 -13.15 -3.65 7.12
CA PRO A 347 -14.16 -2.68 7.49
C PRO A 347 -15.19 -2.50 6.36
N SER A 348 -16.40 -2.16 6.74
CA SER A 348 -17.44 -1.73 5.80
C SER A 348 -17.01 -0.43 5.09
N LYS A 349 -17.69 -0.08 3.99
CA LYS A 349 -17.39 1.18 3.28
C LYS A 349 -17.54 2.42 4.16
N ASN A 350 -18.51 2.39 5.08
CA ASN A 350 -18.77 3.52 5.99
C ASN A 350 -17.67 3.63 7.06
N GLU A 351 -17.29 2.51 7.67
CA GLU A 351 -16.18 2.46 8.64
C GLU A 351 -14.86 2.86 7.97
N ALA A 352 -14.58 2.39 6.74
CA ALA A 352 -13.41 2.79 5.99
C ALA A 352 -13.41 4.31 5.67
N PHE A 353 -14.58 4.88 5.38
CA PHE A 353 -14.72 6.32 5.18
C PHE A 353 -14.40 7.11 6.45
N GLU A 354 -14.89 6.67 7.61
CA GLU A 354 -14.59 7.30 8.90
C GLU A 354 -13.09 7.23 9.22
N ILE A 355 -12.47 6.05 9.02
CA ILE A 355 -11.02 5.86 9.24
C ILE A 355 -10.21 6.84 8.36
N ILE A 356 -10.48 6.86 7.05
CA ILE A 356 -9.72 7.69 6.11
C ILE A 356 -10.00 9.18 6.32
N SER A 357 -11.24 9.55 6.70
CA SER A 357 -11.58 10.94 6.98
C SER A 357 -10.81 11.51 8.18
N ASN A 358 -10.51 10.67 9.17
CA ASN A 358 -9.71 11.09 10.33
C ASN A 358 -8.22 11.22 9.98
N LEU A 359 -7.70 10.39 9.08
CA LEU A 359 -6.32 10.48 8.58
C LEU A 359 -6.12 11.60 7.55
N ARG A 360 -7.20 12.15 6.98
CA ARG A 360 -7.17 13.13 5.89
C ARG A 360 -6.27 14.32 6.17
N VAL A 361 -6.36 14.88 7.36
CA VAL A 361 -5.63 16.13 7.73
C VAL A 361 -4.13 15.91 7.59
N GLU A 362 -3.62 14.79 8.05
CA GLU A 362 -2.20 14.45 7.99
C GLU A 362 -1.70 14.27 6.56
N TYR A 363 -2.48 13.58 5.70
CA TYR A 363 -2.16 13.46 4.28
C TYR A 363 -2.26 14.80 3.54
N GLU A 364 -3.23 15.66 3.88
CA GLU A 364 -3.35 17.01 3.33
C GLU A 364 -2.18 17.92 3.71
N GLU A 365 -1.68 17.78 4.94
CA GLU A 365 -0.51 18.55 5.42
C GLU A 365 0.79 18.02 4.80
N PHE A 366 0.97 16.68 4.75
CA PHE A 366 2.17 16.07 4.22
C PHE A 366 2.37 16.33 2.72
N HIS A 367 1.29 16.21 1.93
CA HIS A 367 1.34 16.38 0.47
C HIS A 367 1.03 17.81 -0.01
N HIS A 368 0.64 18.72 0.90
CA HIS A 368 0.18 20.07 0.59
C HIS A 368 -1.00 20.09 -0.41
N VAL A 369 -1.98 19.21 -0.22
CA VAL A 369 -3.18 19.06 -1.05
C VAL A 369 -4.46 19.20 -0.24
N LEU A 370 -5.61 19.26 -0.93
CA LEU A 370 -6.94 19.17 -0.32
C LEU A 370 -7.65 17.91 -0.84
N ILE A 371 -8.17 17.10 0.07
CA ILE A 371 -8.88 15.85 -0.22
C ILE A 371 -10.35 16.01 0.19
N SER A 372 -11.26 16.01 -0.79
CA SER A 372 -12.70 16.11 -0.50
C SER A 372 -13.31 14.74 -0.15
N ASP A 373 -14.46 14.75 0.53
CA ASP A 373 -15.21 13.53 0.87
C ASP A 373 -15.56 12.70 -0.38
N GLU A 374 -15.83 13.37 -1.52
CA GLU A 374 -16.09 12.70 -2.79
C GLU A 374 -14.89 11.89 -3.28
N VAL A 375 -13.68 12.39 -3.07
CA VAL A 375 -12.43 11.70 -3.44
C VAL A 375 -12.20 10.48 -2.55
N ILE A 376 -12.44 10.60 -1.25
CA ILE A 376 -12.36 9.47 -0.30
C ILE A 376 -13.37 8.38 -0.70
N GLN A 377 -14.61 8.76 -0.98
CA GLN A 377 -15.64 7.82 -1.44
C GLN A 377 -15.26 7.16 -2.77
N ALA A 378 -14.69 7.92 -3.71
CA ALA A 378 -14.18 7.38 -4.96
C ALA A 378 -13.07 6.36 -4.72
N ALA A 379 -12.09 6.68 -3.87
CA ALA A 379 -11.00 5.76 -3.53
C ALA A 379 -11.50 4.44 -2.93
N ILE A 380 -12.44 4.51 -1.98
CA ILE A 380 -13.04 3.32 -1.36
C ILE A 380 -13.85 2.50 -2.38
N ASN A 381 -14.70 3.15 -3.17
CA ASN A 381 -15.57 2.44 -4.10
C ASN A 381 -14.80 1.81 -5.26
N LEU A 382 -13.84 2.55 -5.81
CA LEU A 382 -13.05 2.07 -6.94
C LEU A 382 -12.02 1.02 -6.50
N SER A 383 -11.31 1.22 -5.37
CA SER A 383 -10.39 0.21 -4.86
C SER A 383 -11.09 -1.09 -4.47
N LYS A 384 -12.28 -1.02 -3.84
CA LYS A 384 -13.08 -2.21 -3.50
C LYS A 384 -13.54 -2.97 -4.74
N ARG A 385 -13.84 -2.26 -5.83
CA ARG A 385 -14.32 -2.86 -7.08
C ARG A 385 -13.20 -3.42 -7.94
N TYR A 386 -12.06 -2.72 -8.01
CA TYR A 386 -11.02 -2.99 -8.99
C TYR A 386 -9.75 -3.62 -8.41
N ILE A 387 -9.58 -3.60 -7.07
CA ILE A 387 -8.45 -4.21 -6.39
C ILE A 387 -8.96 -5.30 -5.43
N PRO A 388 -9.24 -6.53 -5.93
CA PRO A 388 -9.79 -7.61 -5.11
C PRO A 388 -8.76 -8.25 -4.17
N ASP A 389 -7.46 -8.19 -4.51
CA ASP A 389 -6.38 -8.89 -3.81
C ASP A 389 -5.90 -8.19 -2.54
N ARG A 390 -6.40 -6.99 -2.26
CA ARG A 390 -6.08 -6.20 -1.08
C ARG A 390 -7.35 -5.83 -0.32
N PHE A 391 -7.20 -5.47 0.95
CA PHE A 391 -8.32 -5.19 1.86
C PHE A 391 -8.39 -3.71 2.25
N LEU A 392 -9.59 -3.23 2.56
CA LEU A 392 -9.81 -1.92 3.17
C LEU A 392 -9.31 -1.95 4.64
N PRO A 393 -8.85 -0.80 5.19
CA PRO A 393 -8.75 0.51 4.57
C PRO A 393 -7.48 0.72 3.74
N ASP A 394 -6.46 -0.11 3.91
CA ASP A 394 -5.10 0.02 3.39
C ASP A 394 -5.06 0.33 1.88
N LYS A 395 -5.75 -0.50 1.04
CA LYS A 395 -5.79 -0.27 -0.41
C LYS A 395 -6.38 1.09 -0.82
N ALA A 396 -7.29 1.66 -0.03
CA ALA A 396 -7.88 2.95 -0.33
C ALA A 396 -6.98 4.09 0.15
N ILE A 397 -6.26 3.88 1.24
CA ILE A 397 -5.24 4.81 1.75
C ILE A 397 -4.08 4.90 0.76
N ASP A 398 -3.53 3.76 0.30
CA ASP A 398 -2.46 3.72 -0.69
C ASP A 398 -2.84 4.45 -1.99
N VAL A 399 -4.08 4.22 -2.48
CA VAL A 399 -4.58 4.91 -3.68
C VAL A 399 -4.70 6.41 -3.46
N LEU A 400 -5.14 6.86 -2.27
CA LEU A 400 -5.24 8.28 -1.94
C LEU A 400 -3.87 8.93 -1.80
N ASP A 401 -2.93 8.25 -1.17
CA ASP A 401 -1.56 8.70 -1.01
C ASP A 401 -0.92 8.97 -2.38
N GLU A 402 -1.00 8.00 -3.28
CA GLU A 402 -0.44 8.13 -4.64
C GLU A 402 -1.19 9.17 -5.49
N ALA A 403 -2.52 9.28 -5.32
CA ALA A 403 -3.32 10.32 -5.98
C ALA A 403 -2.96 11.73 -5.48
N ALA A 404 -2.66 11.88 -4.18
CA ALA A 404 -2.19 13.13 -3.60
C ALA A 404 -0.82 13.55 -4.16
N VAL A 405 0.14 12.61 -4.23
CA VAL A 405 1.44 12.84 -4.88
C VAL A 405 1.26 13.28 -6.33
N ARG A 406 0.40 12.59 -7.08
CA ARG A 406 0.13 12.90 -8.49
C ARG A 406 -0.47 14.30 -8.67
N ALA A 407 -1.44 14.68 -7.82
CA ALA A 407 -2.03 16.00 -7.85
C ALA A 407 -0.98 17.08 -7.56
N HIS A 408 -0.13 16.87 -6.57
CA HIS A 408 0.99 17.77 -6.24
C HIS A 408 1.99 17.91 -7.39
N LEU A 409 2.40 16.79 -8.02
CA LEU A 409 3.33 16.80 -9.15
C LEU A 409 2.74 17.48 -10.39
N ARG A 410 1.43 17.31 -10.65
CA ARG A 410 0.74 17.97 -11.77
C ARG A 410 0.81 19.50 -11.65
N ASP A 411 0.65 20.05 -10.46
CA ASP A 411 0.74 21.48 -10.20
C ASP A 411 2.18 21.98 -10.33
N ASN A 412 3.12 21.24 -9.75
CA ASN A 412 4.54 21.59 -9.83
C ASN A 412 5.08 21.54 -11.28
N GLN A 413 4.69 20.53 -12.07
CA GLN A 413 5.09 20.44 -13.49
C GLN A 413 4.58 21.63 -14.31
N ASN A 414 3.38 22.11 -14.05
CA ASN A 414 2.84 23.29 -14.74
C ASN A 414 3.64 24.56 -14.39
N ASN A 415 3.98 24.74 -13.13
CA ASN A 415 4.73 25.89 -12.64
C ASN A 415 6.22 25.82 -13.04
N GLU A 416 6.88 24.68 -12.86
CA GLU A 416 8.28 24.48 -13.27
C GLU A 416 8.43 24.56 -14.81
N SER A 417 7.45 24.05 -15.57
CA SER A 417 7.45 24.18 -17.03
C SER A 417 7.38 25.64 -17.47
N GLN A 418 6.56 26.47 -16.82
CA GLN A 418 6.48 27.91 -17.14
C GLN A 418 7.74 28.65 -16.71
N ILE A 419 8.24 28.42 -15.50
CA ILE A 419 9.50 28.98 -15.01
C ILE A 419 10.67 28.55 -15.91
N GLY A 420 10.71 27.27 -16.30
CA GLY A 420 11.72 26.73 -17.21
C GLY A 420 11.69 27.38 -18.60
N GLN A 421 10.49 27.57 -19.16
CA GLN A 421 10.32 28.27 -20.44
C GLN A 421 10.75 29.74 -20.36
N LEU A 422 10.36 30.45 -19.30
CA LEU A 422 10.76 31.83 -19.09
C LEU A 422 12.28 31.97 -18.88
N ARG A 423 12.93 31.06 -18.13
CA ARG A 423 14.39 31.01 -18.00
C ARG A 423 15.10 30.73 -19.32
N LEU A 424 14.53 29.86 -20.17
CA LEU A 424 15.07 29.59 -21.52
C LEU A 424 14.92 30.81 -22.44
N GLN A 425 13.78 31.50 -22.39
CA GLN A 425 13.55 32.76 -23.12
C GLN A 425 14.51 33.86 -22.66
N GLN A 426 14.69 34.01 -21.35
CA GLN A 426 15.66 34.94 -20.78
C GLN A 426 17.09 34.70 -21.26
N LYS A 427 17.51 33.43 -21.35
CA LYS A 427 18.82 33.05 -21.90
C LYS A 427 18.97 33.38 -23.38
N LYS A 428 17.91 33.22 -24.19
CA LYS A 428 17.86 33.59 -25.60
C LYS A 428 17.91 35.10 -25.76
N LEU A 429 17.12 35.86 -25.02
CA LEU A 429 17.10 37.33 -25.04
C LEU A 429 18.44 37.92 -24.62
N LYS A 430 19.08 37.37 -23.58
CA LYS A 430 20.42 37.81 -23.18
C LYS A 430 21.46 37.61 -24.28
N ARG A 431 21.44 36.47 -24.97
CA ARG A 431 22.33 36.23 -26.14
C ARG A 431 22.04 37.17 -27.28
N LYS A 432 20.76 37.52 -27.52
CA LYS A 432 20.38 38.49 -28.55
C LYS A 432 20.88 39.90 -28.21
N ILE A 433 20.73 40.33 -26.95
CA ILE A 433 21.26 41.61 -26.46
C ILE A 433 22.78 41.69 -26.63
N ASP A 434 23.53 40.64 -26.29
CA ASP A 434 24.98 40.57 -26.44
C ASP A 434 25.40 40.62 -27.90
N PHE A 435 24.64 40.00 -28.80
CA PHE A 435 24.86 40.03 -30.23
C PHE A 435 24.58 41.43 -30.81
N ASP A 436 23.42 42.06 -30.44
CA ASP A 436 23.04 43.37 -30.98
C ASP A 436 23.97 44.50 -30.46
N LEU A 437 24.53 44.34 -29.23
CA LEU A 437 25.59 45.19 -28.72
C LEU A 437 26.87 45.10 -29.53
N THR A 438 27.27 43.91 -29.97
CA THR A 438 28.48 43.70 -30.78
C THR A 438 28.31 44.17 -32.21
N THR A 439 27.09 44.10 -32.77
CA THR A 439 26.79 44.46 -34.17
C THR A 439 26.27 45.90 -34.31
N ARG A 440 26.13 46.67 -33.22
CA ARG A 440 25.63 48.04 -33.15
C ARG A 440 24.22 48.29 -33.73
N HIS A 441 23.32 47.27 -33.63
CA HIS A 441 21.90 47.41 -33.99
C HIS A 441 21.11 47.99 -32.83
N MET A 442 21.06 49.33 -32.71
CA MET A 442 20.50 50.01 -31.53
C MET A 442 18.98 49.85 -31.40
N ASP A 443 18.22 49.79 -32.46
CA ASP A 443 16.77 49.64 -32.44
C ASP A 443 16.32 48.23 -31.99
N ASP A 444 17.04 47.19 -32.43
CA ASP A 444 16.82 45.80 -32.03
C ASP A 444 17.26 45.58 -30.58
N LEU A 445 18.33 46.24 -30.14
CA LEU A 445 18.83 46.22 -28.76
C LEU A 445 17.78 46.75 -27.76
N VAL A 446 17.13 47.89 -28.05
CA VAL A 446 16.13 48.50 -27.18
C VAL A 446 14.88 47.60 -27.09
N SER A 447 14.48 46.97 -28.17
CA SER A 447 13.36 46.02 -28.17
C SER A 447 13.66 44.76 -27.37
N ALA A 448 14.83 44.14 -27.56
CA ALA A 448 15.28 42.95 -26.84
C ALA A 448 15.45 43.23 -25.34
N GLN A 449 15.88 44.42 -24.97
CA GLN A 449 16.04 44.80 -23.57
C GLN A 449 14.67 44.97 -22.87
N LYS A 450 13.67 45.58 -23.53
CA LYS A 450 12.30 45.67 -23.01
C LYS A 450 11.65 44.28 -22.83
N GLU A 451 11.85 43.39 -23.80
CA GLU A 451 11.38 42.01 -23.68
C GLU A 451 12.07 41.26 -22.55
N TYR A 452 13.36 41.48 -22.33
CA TYR A 452 14.14 40.89 -21.24
C TYR A 452 13.63 41.38 -19.87
N GLU A 453 13.38 42.68 -19.68
CA GLU A 453 12.84 43.25 -18.48
C GLU A 453 11.40 42.75 -18.18
N HIS A 454 10.58 42.61 -19.25
CA HIS A 454 9.25 42.05 -19.12
C HIS A 454 9.28 40.58 -18.67
N ASN A 455 10.12 39.74 -19.31
CA ASN A 455 10.33 38.37 -18.98
C ASN A 455 10.91 38.21 -17.56
N GLN A 456 11.80 39.09 -17.12
CA GLN A 456 12.36 39.11 -15.78
C GLN A 456 11.29 39.41 -14.71
N LYS A 457 10.36 40.33 -15.01
CA LYS A 457 9.23 40.63 -14.12
C LYS A 457 8.27 39.44 -14.01
N GLN A 458 7.95 38.80 -15.13
CA GLN A 458 7.13 37.60 -15.10
C GLN A 458 7.80 36.46 -14.34
N LEU A 459 9.08 36.21 -14.58
CA LEU A 459 9.85 35.19 -13.86
C LEU A 459 9.83 35.42 -12.35
N LYS A 460 10.03 36.67 -11.94
CA LYS A 460 9.99 37.06 -10.50
C LYS A 460 8.62 36.84 -9.89
N GLN A 461 7.54 37.18 -10.62
CA GLN A 461 6.16 36.94 -10.18
C GLN A 461 5.86 35.44 -10.02
N TYR A 462 6.30 34.60 -10.98
CA TYR A 462 6.12 33.15 -10.88
C TYR A 462 7.02 32.52 -9.80
N GLU A 463 8.22 33.02 -9.57
CA GLU A 463 9.10 32.57 -8.48
C GLU A 463 8.57 33.01 -7.10
N GLU A 464 7.99 34.23 -6.98
CA GLU A 464 7.30 34.68 -5.76
C GLU A 464 6.03 33.85 -5.50
N GLN A 465 5.23 33.61 -6.52
CA GLN A 465 4.06 32.71 -6.43
C GLN A 465 4.46 31.25 -6.13
N ALA A 466 5.64 30.84 -6.52
CA ALA A 466 6.16 29.50 -6.23
C ALA A 466 6.68 29.36 -4.79
N ASN A 467 7.11 30.47 -4.16
CA ASN A 467 7.66 30.49 -2.80
C ASN A 467 6.66 30.94 -1.74
N ASP A 468 5.42 31.30 -2.12
CA ASP A 468 4.39 31.71 -1.19
C ASP A 468 3.91 30.49 -0.39
N GLU A 469 4.20 30.44 0.91
CA GLU A 469 3.78 29.35 1.83
C GLU A 469 2.24 29.29 2.00
N ASP A 470 1.51 30.34 1.62
CA ASP A 470 0.05 30.45 1.56
C ASP A 470 -0.56 29.97 0.22
N ARG A 471 0.12 29.08 -0.51
CA ARG A 471 -0.46 28.47 -1.72
C ARG A 471 -1.80 27.82 -1.42
N GLN A 472 -2.82 28.14 -2.21
CA GLN A 472 -4.04 27.34 -2.23
C GLN A 472 -3.66 25.87 -2.48
N LYS A 473 -3.80 25.05 -1.44
CA LYS A 473 -3.54 23.60 -1.52
C LYS A 473 -4.22 23.03 -2.76
N VAL A 474 -3.50 22.25 -3.53
CA VAL A 474 -4.00 21.64 -4.78
C VAL A 474 -5.11 20.66 -4.45
N LYS A 475 -6.21 20.71 -5.18
CA LYS A 475 -7.32 19.74 -4.98
C LYS A 475 -7.03 18.42 -5.68
N VAL A 476 -7.08 17.35 -4.92
CA VAL A 476 -7.12 15.99 -5.46
C VAL A 476 -8.48 15.78 -6.12
N THR A 477 -8.52 15.14 -7.27
CA THR A 477 -9.76 14.87 -8.01
C THR A 477 -10.06 13.37 -8.05
N SER A 478 -11.32 13.02 -8.25
CA SER A 478 -11.70 11.62 -8.49
C SER A 478 -11.06 11.03 -9.76
N GLU A 479 -10.64 11.88 -10.70
CA GLU A 479 -9.91 11.48 -11.90
C GLU A 479 -8.46 11.07 -11.57
N ASP A 480 -7.80 11.73 -10.61
CA ASP A 480 -6.49 11.33 -10.11
C ASP A 480 -6.57 9.93 -9.51
N VAL A 481 -7.56 9.67 -8.64
CA VAL A 481 -7.83 8.35 -8.07
C VAL A 481 -8.09 7.31 -9.15
N ALA A 482 -8.95 7.60 -10.12
CA ALA A 482 -9.28 6.69 -11.22
C ALA A 482 -8.05 6.36 -12.07
N THR A 483 -7.14 7.33 -12.25
CA THR A 483 -5.91 7.14 -13.02
C THR A 483 -4.96 6.19 -12.30
N ILE A 484 -4.76 6.37 -10.98
CA ILE A 484 -3.94 5.46 -10.18
C ILE A 484 -4.48 4.03 -10.25
N ILE A 485 -5.77 3.85 -10.05
CA ILE A 485 -6.39 2.54 -10.16
C ILE A 485 -6.23 1.94 -11.55
N SER A 486 -6.32 2.76 -12.61
CA SER A 486 -6.07 2.31 -13.98
C SER A 486 -4.62 1.83 -14.18
N GLU A 487 -3.66 2.51 -13.59
CA GLU A 487 -2.24 2.14 -13.65
C GLU A 487 -1.97 0.82 -12.90
N TRP A 488 -2.59 0.63 -11.74
CA TRP A 488 -2.42 -0.58 -10.92
C TRP A 488 -3.11 -1.81 -11.52
N THR A 489 -4.27 -1.61 -12.14
CA THR A 489 -5.12 -2.74 -12.61
C THR A 489 -5.06 -2.95 -14.11
N ASN A 490 -4.37 -2.07 -14.85
CA ASN A 490 -4.40 -2.00 -16.30
C ASN A 490 -5.82 -1.85 -16.89
N VAL A 491 -6.79 -1.39 -16.10
CA VAL A 491 -8.16 -1.11 -16.53
C VAL A 491 -8.32 0.39 -16.78
N PRO A 492 -8.76 0.85 -17.94
CA PRO A 492 -8.93 2.28 -18.21
C PRO A 492 -10.13 2.87 -17.44
N VAL A 493 -9.96 3.02 -16.11
CA VAL A 493 -11.01 3.51 -15.20
C VAL A 493 -11.34 4.99 -15.47
N THR A 494 -10.38 5.77 -15.98
CA THR A 494 -10.54 7.19 -16.32
C THR A 494 -11.56 7.46 -17.44
N GLN A 495 -11.94 6.45 -18.23
CA GLN A 495 -12.91 6.57 -19.32
C GLN A 495 -14.35 6.24 -18.90
N ILE A 496 -14.61 6.00 -17.62
CA ILE A 496 -15.90 5.48 -17.10
C ILE A 496 -16.99 6.58 -17.02
N SER A 497 -16.68 7.87 -17.07
CA SER A 497 -17.64 8.88 -16.64
C SER A 497 -18.73 9.27 -17.66
N LYS A 498 -18.41 9.57 -18.90
CA LYS A 498 -19.41 9.90 -19.94
C LYS A 498 -19.19 9.15 -21.25
N THR A 499 -17.95 8.90 -21.61
CA THR A 499 -17.55 8.19 -22.83
C THR A 499 -17.80 6.68 -22.78
N GLU A 500 -17.89 6.05 -21.59
CA GLU A 500 -18.18 4.62 -21.49
C GLU A 500 -19.63 4.31 -21.84
N SER A 501 -20.57 5.12 -21.40
CA SER A 501 -21.96 4.99 -21.79
C SER A 501 -22.13 5.09 -23.31
N GLU A 502 -21.44 6.04 -23.97
CA GLU A 502 -21.44 6.19 -25.42
C GLU A 502 -20.75 5.02 -26.13
N ARG A 503 -19.65 4.49 -25.58
CA ARG A 503 -18.97 3.30 -26.09
C ARG A 503 -19.85 2.07 -26.02
N LEU A 504 -20.53 1.84 -24.89
CA LEU A 504 -21.45 0.72 -24.70
C LEU A 504 -22.68 0.82 -25.61
N LEU A 505 -23.20 2.02 -25.83
CA LEU A 505 -24.28 2.27 -26.80
C LEU A 505 -23.81 1.97 -28.24
N ASN A 506 -22.57 2.30 -28.58
CA ASN A 506 -21.99 2.08 -29.89
C ASN A 506 -21.26 0.72 -30.04
N LEU A 507 -21.30 -0.15 -29.02
CA LEU A 507 -20.55 -1.42 -29.00
C LEU A 507 -20.82 -2.29 -30.22
N GLU A 508 -22.08 -2.40 -30.65
CA GLU A 508 -22.47 -3.17 -31.84
C GLU A 508 -21.74 -2.66 -33.10
N LYS A 509 -21.73 -1.32 -33.30
CA LYS A 509 -21.03 -0.71 -34.44
C LYS A 509 -19.53 -0.96 -34.40
N THR A 510 -18.94 -0.90 -33.22
CA THR A 510 -17.50 -1.15 -33.03
C THR A 510 -17.13 -2.59 -33.31
N LEU A 511 -17.95 -3.56 -32.86
CA LEU A 511 -17.75 -4.98 -33.14
C LEU A 511 -17.90 -5.29 -34.65
N HIS A 512 -18.88 -4.66 -35.34
CA HIS A 512 -19.07 -4.82 -36.77
C HIS A 512 -17.94 -4.25 -37.63
N GLN A 513 -17.13 -3.32 -37.11
CA GLN A 513 -15.92 -2.86 -37.83
C GLN A 513 -14.89 -3.98 -37.99
N ARG A 514 -14.93 -5.01 -37.13
CA ARG A 514 -13.96 -6.10 -37.12
C ARG A 514 -14.57 -7.46 -37.52
N VAL A 515 -15.82 -7.68 -37.16
CA VAL A 515 -16.54 -8.94 -37.40
C VAL A 515 -17.67 -8.68 -38.41
N ILE A 516 -17.54 -9.32 -39.55
CA ILE A 516 -18.55 -9.19 -40.63
C ILE A 516 -19.61 -10.29 -40.45
N GLY A 517 -20.85 -9.92 -40.66
CA GLY A 517 -22.00 -10.80 -40.43
C GLY A 517 -22.30 -10.99 -38.94
N GLN A 518 -22.91 -12.10 -38.58
CA GLN A 518 -23.20 -12.55 -37.21
C GLN A 518 -24.01 -11.52 -36.38
N ASN A 519 -24.95 -10.82 -37.02
CA ASN A 519 -25.69 -9.68 -36.42
C ASN A 519 -26.42 -10.07 -35.13
N GLU A 520 -27.07 -11.24 -35.09
CA GLU A 520 -27.81 -11.71 -33.91
C GLU A 520 -26.86 -11.94 -32.73
N ALA A 521 -25.71 -12.58 -32.96
CA ALA A 521 -24.72 -12.83 -31.94
C ALA A 521 -24.15 -11.52 -31.34
N ILE A 522 -23.80 -10.57 -32.20
CA ILE A 522 -23.24 -9.27 -31.79
C ILE A 522 -24.28 -8.48 -31.00
N SER A 523 -25.54 -8.45 -31.45
CA SER A 523 -26.61 -7.72 -30.76
C SER A 523 -26.91 -8.31 -29.39
N SER A 524 -26.97 -9.66 -29.28
CA SER A 524 -27.21 -10.36 -28.02
C SER A 524 -26.09 -10.08 -26.99
N ILE A 525 -24.84 -10.21 -27.39
CA ILE A 525 -23.68 -9.88 -26.55
C ILE A 525 -23.73 -8.43 -26.07
N ALA A 526 -23.97 -7.49 -26.98
CA ALA A 526 -24.02 -6.07 -26.64
C ALA A 526 -25.14 -5.75 -25.65
N LYS A 527 -26.31 -6.40 -25.77
CA LYS A 527 -27.43 -6.27 -24.82
C LYS A 527 -27.07 -6.82 -23.44
N ALA A 528 -26.44 -7.99 -23.38
CA ALA A 528 -26.04 -8.62 -22.12
C ALA A 528 -25.00 -7.76 -21.38
N ILE A 529 -23.99 -7.26 -22.10
CA ILE A 529 -22.97 -6.39 -21.52
C ILE A 529 -23.57 -5.06 -21.03
N ARG A 530 -24.45 -4.43 -21.80
CA ARG A 530 -25.17 -3.22 -21.37
C ARG A 530 -25.97 -3.48 -20.11
N ARG A 531 -26.69 -4.60 -20.00
CA ARG A 531 -27.47 -4.99 -18.81
C ARG A 531 -26.58 -5.18 -17.58
N SER A 532 -25.42 -5.81 -17.75
CA SER A 532 -24.48 -6.02 -16.65
C SER A 532 -23.85 -4.69 -16.18
N ARG A 533 -23.44 -3.85 -17.11
CA ARG A 533 -22.80 -2.55 -16.79
C ARG A 533 -23.77 -1.50 -16.25
N SER A 534 -25.06 -1.59 -16.55
CA SER A 534 -26.09 -0.73 -15.97
C SER A 534 -26.48 -1.10 -14.54
N GLY A 535 -25.90 -2.14 -13.94
CA GLY A 535 -26.20 -2.60 -12.58
C GLY A 535 -27.50 -3.40 -12.46
N LEU A 536 -28.11 -3.80 -13.58
CA LEU A 536 -29.36 -4.59 -13.59
C LEU A 536 -29.10 -6.11 -13.59
N ALA A 537 -27.87 -6.56 -13.72
CA ALA A 537 -27.48 -7.96 -13.63
C ALA A 537 -27.15 -8.35 -12.17
N ASP A 538 -27.14 -9.65 -11.91
CA ASP A 538 -26.74 -10.20 -10.62
C ASP A 538 -25.25 -9.84 -10.32
N PRO A 539 -24.95 -9.19 -9.20
CA PRO A 539 -23.61 -8.76 -8.87
C PRO A 539 -22.64 -9.93 -8.55
N HIS A 540 -23.18 -11.13 -8.30
CA HIS A 540 -22.39 -12.32 -7.98
C HIS A 540 -21.95 -13.09 -9.23
N ARG A 541 -22.46 -12.79 -10.41
CA ARG A 541 -22.15 -13.50 -11.65
C ARG A 541 -21.12 -12.75 -12.52
N PRO A 542 -20.46 -13.44 -13.45
CA PRO A 542 -19.63 -12.80 -14.48
C PRO A 542 -20.39 -11.72 -15.27
N ILE A 543 -19.67 -10.78 -15.91
CA ILE A 543 -20.27 -9.72 -16.76
C ILE A 543 -21.18 -10.33 -17.82
N GLY A 544 -20.78 -11.49 -18.36
CA GLY A 544 -21.57 -12.27 -19.29
C GLY A 544 -20.94 -13.63 -19.55
N SER A 545 -21.79 -14.61 -19.81
CA SER A 545 -21.40 -15.98 -20.12
C SER A 545 -22.08 -16.42 -21.43
N PHE A 546 -21.28 -16.77 -22.45
CA PHE A 546 -21.78 -17.03 -23.78
C PHE A 546 -21.23 -18.35 -24.32
N MET A 547 -22.09 -19.10 -25.02
CA MET A 547 -21.68 -20.26 -25.78
C MET A 547 -21.77 -19.99 -27.28
N PHE A 548 -20.65 -20.04 -27.99
CA PHE A 548 -20.56 -19.80 -29.44
C PHE A 548 -20.55 -21.14 -30.19
N LEU A 549 -21.58 -21.41 -30.93
CA LEU A 549 -21.77 -22.63 -31.68
C LEU A 549 -21.71 -22.35 -33.17
N GLY A 550 -21.16 -23.28 -33.93
CA GLY A 550 -21.13 -23.17 -35.40
C GLY A 550 -19.85 -23.70 -36.03
N PRO A 551 -19.78 -23.69 -37.37
CA PRO A 551 -18.67 -24.27 -38.12
C PRO A 551 -17.36 -23.55 -37.86
N THR A 552 -16.27 -24.16 -38.26
CA THR A 552 -14.94 -23.57 -38.13
C THR A 552 -14.75 -22.38 -39.06
N GLY A 553 -14.06 -21.34 -38.62
CA GLY A 553 -13.69 -20.20 -39.47
C GLY A 553 -14.80 -19.16 -39.74
N VAL A 554 -15.91 -19.16 -38.94
CA VAL A 554 -17.02 -18.20 -39.07
C VAL A 554 -16.84 -16.93 -38.23
N GLY A 555 -15.76 -16.85 -37.44
CA GLY A 555 -15.44 -15.62 -36.69
C GLY A 555 -15.61 -15.75 -35.18
N LYS A 556 -15.86 -16.92 -34.58
CA LYS A 556 -16.04 -17.09 -33.12
C LYS A 556 -14.90 -16.49 -32.29
N THR A 557 -13.66 -16.90 -32.59
CA THR A 557 -12.47 -16.40 -31.88
C THR A 557 -12.18 -14.93 -32.21
N GLU A 558 -12.47 -14.44 -33.42
CA GLU A 558 -12.27 -13.04 -33.78
C GLU A 558 -13.28 -12.12 -33.06
N LEU A 559 -14.51 -12.59 -32.81
CA LEU A 559 -15.48 -11.85 -32.00
C LEU A 559 -15.04 -11.75 -30.54
N ALA A 560 -14.46 -12.83 -29.98
CA ALA A 560 -13.89 -12.78 -28.62
C ALA A 560 -12.74 -11.76 -28.52
N LYS A 561 -11.83 -11.71 -29.52
CA LYS A 561 -10.77 -10.71 -29.58
C LYS A 561 -11.30 -9.28 -29.75
N ALA A 562 -12.30 -9.11 -30.64
CA ALA A 562 -12.92 -7.81 -30.84
C ALA A 562 -13.63 -7.31 -29.57
N LEU A 563 -14.23 -8.24 -28.82
CA LEU A 563 -14.86 -7.95 -27.54
C LEU A 563 -13.82 -7.54 -26.48
N ALA A 564 -12.72 -8.25 -26.34
CA ALA A 564 -11.63 -7.91 -25.43
C ALA A 564 -11.10 -6.50 -25.72
N ALA A 565 -10.80 -6.18 -26.97
CA ALA A 565 -10.34 -4.86 -27.38
C ALA A 565 -11.39 -3.75 -27.14
N SER A 566 -12.68 -4.04 -27.34
CA SER A 566 -13.74 -3.02 -27.24
C SER A 566 -14.14 -2.75 -25.78
N VAL A 567 -14.18 -3.78 -24.93
CA VAL A 567 -14.65 -3.68 -23.52
C VAL A 567 -13.49 -3.44 -22.57
N PHE A 568 -12.34 -4.11 -22.78
CA PHE A 568 -11.20 -4.07 -21.88
C PHE A 568 -9.98 -3.31 -22.46
N GLY A 569 -10.09 -2.73 -23.65
CA GLY A 569 -9.10 -1.82 -24.22
C GLY A 569 -7.97 -2.49 -25.01
N SER A 570 -7.66 -3.77 -24.76
CA SER A 570 -6.60 -4.51 -25.46
C SER A 570 -7.06 -5.90 -25.90
N GLU A 571 -6.51 -6.40 -27.03
CA GLU A 571 -6.67 -7.81 -27.40
C GLU A 571 -5.94 -8.76 -26.43
N ASP A 572 -4.92 -8.26 -25.74
CA ASP A 572 -4.14 -9.03 -24.77
C ASP A 572 -4.93 -9.31 -23.48
N SER A 573 -6.02 -8.56 -23.25
CA SER A 573 -6.99 -8.83 -22.17
C SER A 573 -7.86 -10.07 -22.46
N MET A 574 -7.38 -11.01 -23.28
CA MET A 574 -8.04 -12.27 -23.57
C MET A 574 -7.21 -13.46 -23.10
N ILE A 575 -7.74 -14.18 -22.12
CA ILE A 575 -7.20 -15.46 -21.63
C ILE A 575 -7.78 -16.57 -22.50
N ARG A 576 -6.96 -17.22 -23.30
CA ARG A 576 -7.38 -18.36 -24.12
C ARG A 576 -6.91 -19.66 -23.50
N ILE A 577 -7.82 -20.62 -23.39
CA ILE A 577 -7.59 -21.98 -22.94
C ILE A 577 -8.20 -22.93 -23.97
N ASP A 578 -7.38 -23.86 -24.52
CA ASP A 578 -7.82 -24.86 -25.44
C ASP A 578 -8.26 -26.11 -24.67
N MET A 579 -9.55 -26.42 -24.71
CA MET A 579 -10.12 -27.52 -23.95
C MET A 579 -9.71 -28.90 -24.50
N SER A 580 -9.13 -28.99 -25.69
CA SER A 580 -8.55 -30.22 -26.20
C SER A 580 -7.35 -30.75 -25.41
N GLU A 581 -6.71 -29.87 -24.62
CA GLU A 581 -5.64 -30.23 -23.69
C GLU A 581 -6.15 -30.83 -22.36
N TYR A 582 -7.48 -30.78 -22.14
CA TYR A 582 -8.14 -31.12 -20.88
C TYR A 582 -9.16 -32.28 -21.03
N MET A 583 -8.83 -33.27 -21.85
CA MET A 583 -9.67 -34.43 -22.09
C MET A 583 -9.63 -35.47 -20.95
N GLU A 584 -8.53 -35.52 -20.20
CA GLU A 584 -8.29 -36.51 -19.17
C GLU A 584 -8.93 -36.15 -17.84
N LYS A 585 -9.26 -37.17 -17.00
CA LYS A 585 -9.92 -37.01 -15.70
C LYS A 585 -9.16 -36.10 -14.74
N PHE A 586 -7.84 -36.10 -14.77
CA PHE A 586 -7.01 -35.26 -13.88
C PHE A 586 -6.67 -33.88 -14.45
N ALA A 587 -7.17 -33.55 -15.62
CA ALA A 587 -6.90 -32.28 -16.27
C ALA A 587 -7.56 -31.07 -15.53
N SER A 588 -8.59 -31.32 -14.72
CA SER A 588 -9.21 -30.30 -13.88
C SER A 588 -8.21 -29.68 -12.88
N SER A 589 -7.29 -30.46 -12.32
CA SER A 589 -6.24 -29.98 -11.42
C SER A 589 -5.24 -29.03 -12.10
N ARG A 590 -5.05 -29.13 -13.41
CA ARG A 590 -4.21 -28.19 -14.17
C ARG A 590 -4.87 -26.81 -14.32
N LEU A 591 -6.21 -26.73 -14.29
CA LEU A 591 -6.94 -25.46 -14.37
C LEU A 591 -6.90 -24.69 -13.04
N VAL A 592 -7.04 -25.42 -11.92
CA VAL A 592 -7.22 -24.86 -10.58
C VAL A 592 -5.96 -24.96 -9.71
N GLY A 593 -5.03 -25.82 -10.08
CA GLY A 593 -3.83 -26.20 -9.32
C GLY A 593 -3.95 -27.60 -8.70
N ALA A 594 -2.83 -28.27 -8.50
CA ALA A 594 -2.77 -29.58 -7.88
C ALA A 594 -2.98 -29.50 -6.36
N PRO A 595 -3.72 -30.44 -5.74
CA PRO A 595 -3.87 -30.49 -4.28
C PRO A 595 -2.52 -30.66 -3.55
N PRO A 596 -2.43 -30.28 -2.27
CA PRO A 596 -1.23 -30.47 -1.47
C PRO A 596 -0.75 -31.93 -1.49
N GLY A 597 0.54 -32.15 -1.76
CA GLY A 597 1.18 -33.47 -1.84
C GLY A 597 1.21 -34.11 -3.22
N TYR A 598 0.63 -33.49 -4.25
CA TYR A 598 0.75 -33.95 -5.64
C TYR A 598 1.81 -33.13 -6.39
N VAL A 599 2.44 -33.78 -7.39
CA VAL A 599 3.42 -33.13 -8.28
C VAL A 599 2.75 -31.98 -9.02
N GLY A 600 3.38 -30.79 -9.02
CA GLY A 600 2.83 -29.57 -9.64
C GLY A 600 2.01 -28.68 -8.70
N HIS A 601 1.98 -28.94 -7.40
CA HIS A 601 1.28 -28.09 -6.42
C HIS A 601 1.81 -26.64 -6.42
N ASP A 602 3.11 -26.46 -6.61
CA ASP A 602 3.76 -25.13 -6.62
C ASP A 602 3.58 -24.36 -7.94
N GLU A 603 3.19 -25.06 -9.03
CA GLU A 603 3.03 -24.46 -10.37
C GLU A 603 1.74 -23.63 -10.51
N GLY A 604 0.81 -23.73 -9.55
CA GLY A 604 -0.48 -23.02 -9.60
C GLY A 604 -1.45 -23.52 -10.67
N GLY A 605 -2.62 -22.89 -10.80
CA GLY A 605 -3.63 -23.25 -11.79
C GLY A 605 -3.60 -22.38 -13.04
N GLN A 606 -3.59 -22.98 -14.23
CA GLN A 606 -3.47 -22.25 -15.50
C GLN A 606 -4.62 -21.26 -15.75
N LEU A 607 -5.83 -21.55 -15.26
CA LEU A 607 -6.97 -20.63 -15.36
C LEU A 607 -6.97 -19.64 -14.19
N THR A 608 -6.82 -20.15 -12.99
CA THR A 608 -6.92 -19.35 -11.76
C THR A 608 -5.83 -18.29 -11.67
N ASP A 609 -4.58 -18.62 -11.98
CA ASP A 609 -3.49 -17.65 -11.92
C ASP A 609 -3.60 -16.58 -13.01
N LYS A 610 -3.97 -16.96 -14.25
CA LYS A 610 -4.15 -15.99 -15.34
C LYS A 610 -5.29 -15.00 -15.05
N VAL A 611 -6.40 -15.48 -14.45
CA VAL A 611 -7.52 -14.60 -14.07
C VAL A 611 -7.16 -13.74 -12.88
N ARG A 612 -6.40 -14.26 -11.92
CA ARG A 612 -5.88 -13.47 -10.80
C ARG A 612 -4.97 -12.33 -11.26
N GLU A 613 -4.09 -12.58 -12.23
CA GLU A 613 -3.21 -11.56 -12.82
C GLU A 613 -3.99 -10.57 -13.70
N ASN A 614 -5.04 -11.05 -14.39
CA ASN A 614 -5.86 -10.24 -15.29
C ASN A 614 -7.36 -10.42 -14.98
N PRO A 615 -7.86 -9.84 -13.86
CA PRO A 615 -9.25 -10.02 -13.44
C PRO A 615 -10.26 -9.35 -14.37
N TYR A 616 -9.81 -8.46 -15.26
CA TYR A 616 -10.62 -7.78 -16.28
C TYR A 616 -10.26 -8.34 -17.65
N SER A 617 -10.84 -9.48 -18.00
CA SER A 617 -10.49 -10.17 -19.23
C SER A 617 -11.65 -10.92 -19.85
N VAL A 618 -11.48 -11.28 -21.13
CA VAL A 618 -12.32 -12.27 -21.79
C VAL A 618 -11.68 -13.64 -21.60
N VAL A 619 -12.36 -14.53 -20.91
CA VAL A 619 -11.93 -15.94 -20.78
C VAL A 619 -12.53 -16.73 -21.92
N LEU A 620 -11.71 -17.13 -22.88
CA LEU A 620 -12.11 -17.95 -24.03
C LEU A 620 -11.74 -19.41 -23.78
N LEU A 621 -12.74 -20.25 -23.58
CA LEU A 621 -12.61 -21.70 -23.51
C LEU A 621 -12.92 -22.28 -24.90
N ASP A 622 -11.90 -22.67 -25.63
CA ASP A 622 -12.04 -23.12 -27.03
C ASP A 622 -12.26 -24.64 -27.09
N GLU A 623 -13.16 -25.11 -27.97
CA GLU A 623 -13.53 -26.51 -28.19
C GLU A 623 -14.02 -27.24 -26.92
N VAL A 624 -14.98 -26.62 -26.20
CA VAL A 624 -15.48 -27.09 -24.87
C VAL A 624 -16.06 -28.53 -24.95
N GLU A 625 -16.54 -28.96 -26.10
CA GLU A 625 -17.06 -30.32 -26.29
C GLU A 625 -16.02 -31.41 -26.09
N LYS A 626 -14.74 -31.07 -26.10
CA LYS A 626 -13.62 -32.00 -25.88
C LYS A 626 -13.22 -32.15 -24.43
N ALA A 627 -13.65 -31.22 -23.58
CA ALA A 627 -13.31 -31.19 -22.18
C ALA A 627 -13.89 -32.38 -21.40
N HIS A 628 -13.16 -32.84 -20.36
CA HIS A 628 -13.68 -33.84 -19.44
C HIS A 628 -14.90 -33.31 -18.68
N PRO A 629 -15.93 -34.11 -18.41
CA PRO A 629 -17.16 -33.66 -17.72
C PRO A 629 -16.95 -32.96 -16.34
N ASP A 630 -15.91 -33.33 -15.63
CA ASP A 630 -15.60 -32.72 -14.33
C ASP A 630 -15.26 -31.21 -14.43
N ILE A 631 -14.79 -30.75 -15.59
CA ILE A 631 -14.50 -29.35 -15.84
C ILE A 631 -15.79 -28.50 -15.82
N PHE A 632 -16.87 -29.06 -16.31
CA PHE A 632 -18.17 -28.35 -16.28
C PHE A 632 -18.67 -28.13 -14.85
N ASN A 633 -18.35 -29.04 -13.91
CA ASN A 633 -18.69 -28.86 -12.50
C ASN A 633 -17.91 -27.66 -11.88
N LEU A 634 -16.65 -27.46 -12.27
CA LEU A 634 -15.87 -26.28 -11.87
C LEU A 634 -16.45 -24.99 -12.48
N LEU A 635 -16.80 -25.05 -13.76
CA LEU A 635 -17.40 -23.90 -14.44
C LEU A 635 -18.77 -23.52 -13.90
N LEU A 636 -19.54 -24.46 -13.35
CA LEU A 636 -20.81 -24.15 -12.65
C LEU A 636 -20.57 -23.19 -11.47
N GLN A 637 -19.52 -23.40 -10.68
CA GLN A 637 -19.18 -22.52 -9.58
C GLN A 637 -18.88 -21.10 -10.08
N VAL A 638 -18.13 -21.00 -11.18
CA VAL A 638 -17.81 -19.70 -11.79
C VAL A 638 -19.06 -18.99 -12.31
N LEU A 639 -19.97 -19.73 -12.97
CA LEU A 639 -21.18 -19.18 -13.57
C LEU A 639 -22.26 -18.78 -12.55
N ASP A 640 -22.29 -19.44 -11.37
CA ASP A 640 -23.27 -19.16 -10.32
C ASP A 640 -22.75 -18.15 -9.28
N ASP A 641 -21.58 -18.45 -8.73
CA ASP A 641 -21.03 -17.71 -7.59
C ASP A 641 -20.03 -16.62 -8.02
N GLY A 642 -19.57 -16.64 -9.29
CA GLY A 642 -18.60 -15.70 -9.83
C GLY A 642 -17.21 -15.82 -9.25
N PHE A 643 -16.88 -16.93 -8.59
CA PHE A 643 -15.54 -17.20 -8.10
C PHE A 643 -15.17 -18.68 -8.28
N LEU A 644 -13.89 -18.97 -8.24
CA LEU A 644 -13.34 -20.32 -8.26
C LEU A 644 -12.27 -20.43 -7.17
N THR A 645 -12.34 -21.48 -6.34
CA THR A 645 -11.35 -21.70 -5.30
C THR A 645 -10.15 -22.45 -5.89
N ASP A 646 -8.95 -21.91 -5.74
CA ASP A 646 -7.72 -22.55 -6.19
C ASP A 646 -7.26 -23.65 -5.22
N SER A 647 -6.19 -24.36 -5.59
CA SER A 647 -5.59 -25.44 -4.76
C SER A 647 -4.99 -24.94 -3.43
N LYS A 648 -4.77 -23.64 -3.29
CA LYS A 648 -4.27 -22.98 -2.08
C LYS A 648 -5.41 -22.45 -1.19
N GLY A 649 -6.67 -22.72 -1.54
CA GLY A 649 -7.85 -22.24 -0.80
C GLY A 649 -8.26 -20.80 -1.11
N ARG A 650 -7.59 -20.09 -2.04
CA ARG A 650 -7.89 -18.71 -2.38
C ARG A 650 -9.07 -18.63 -3.33
N LYS A 651 -9.97 -17.67 -3.09
CA LYS A 651 -11.11 -17.40 -3.96
C LYS A 651 -10.68 -16.46 -5.08
N ILE A 652 -10.66 -16.95 -6.31
CA ILE A 652 -10.33 -16.17 -7.51
C ILE A 652 -11.60 -15.59 -8.10
N ASP A 653 -11.65 -14.28 -8.27
CA ASP A 653 -12.84 -13.51 -8.67
C ASP A 653 -13.01 -13.48 -10.20
N PHE A 654 -14.13 -14.01 -10.70
CA PHE A 654 -14.53 -13.99 -12.11
C PHE A 654 -15.66 -12.98 -12.42
N ARG A 655 -16.16 -12.24 -11.43
CA ARG A 655 -17.32 -11.31 -11.60
C ARG A 655 -17.03 -10.19 -12.60
N ASN A 656 -15.78 -9.89 -12.82
CA ASN A 656 -15.35 -8.88 -13.78
C ASN A 656 -14.88 -9.46 -15.12
N THR A 657 -15.07 -10.76 -15.36
CA THR A 657 -14.72 -11.44 -16.63
C THR A 657 -15.93 -11.61 -17.53
N ILE A 658 -15.66 -11.77 -18.83
CA ILE A 658 -16.64 -12.27 -19.80
C ILE A 658 -16.20 -13.68 -20.19
N ILE A 659 -17.05 -14.67 -19.98
CA ILE A 659 -16.77 -16.07 -20.27
C ILE A 659 -17.34 -16.42 -21.65
N ILE A 660 -16.50 -16.89 -22.53
CA ILE A 660 -16.87 -17.34 -23.88
C ILE A 660 -16.43 -18.79 -24.05
N MET A 661 -17.37 -19.65 -24.35
CA MET A 661 -17.17 -21.05 -24.66
C MET A 661 -17.41 -21.27 -26.13
N THR A 662 -16.46 -21.83 -26.88
CA THR A 662 -16.69 -22.16 -28.29
C THR A 662 -16.87 -23.67 -28.50
N SER A 663 -17.71 -24.04 -29.43
CA SER A 663 -17.92 -25.40 -29.82
C SER A 663 -18.17 -25.51 -31.32
N ASN A 664 -17.75 -26.66 -31.89
CA ASN A 664 -17.99 -27.04 -33.28
C ASN A 664 -19.12 -28.04 -33.41
N LEU A 665 -19.88 -28.29 -32.33
CA LEU A 665 -21.02 -29.22 -32.33
C LEU A 665 -22.05 -28.85 -33.39
N GLY A 666 -22.53 -29.83 -34.11
CA GLY A 666 -23.52 -29.67 -35.17
C GLY A 666 -22.96 -29.28 -36.54
N ALA A 667 -21.68 -28.94 -36.67
CA ALA A 667 -21.08 -28.62 -37.96
C ALA A 667 -20.94 -29.82 -38.88
N THR A 668 -20.78 -31.03 -38.32
CA THR A 668 -20.66 -32.32 -39.08
C THR A 668 -22.01 -32.81 -39.58
N ASP A 669 -23.07 -32.66 -38.80
CA ASP A 669 -24.41 -33.16 -39.16
C ASP A 669 -25.06 -32.36 -40.29
N LEU A 670 -24.62 -31.14 -40.49
CA LEU A 670 -25.03 -30.26 -41.60
C LEU A 670 -24.45 -30.72 -42.96
N ARG A 671 -23.41 -31.57 -42.93
CA ARG A 671 -22.78 -32.14 -44.14
C ARG A 671 -23.60 -33.27 -44.70
N ASP A 672 -24.07 -34.16 -43.85
CA ASP A 672 -24.69 -35.42 -44.26
C ASP A 672 -26.10 -35.24 -44.84
N GLU A 673 -26.75 -34.13 -44.57
CA GLU A 673 -28.12 -33.84 -45.02
C GLU A 673 -28.23 -32.96 -46.27
N LYS A 674 -27.15 -32.26 -46.72
CA LYS A 674 -27.14 -31.57 -48.00
C LYS A 674 -27.24 -32.50 -49.21
N GLU A 675 -27.04 -33.79 -49.02
CA GLU A 675 -27.18 -34.81 -50.05
C GLU A 675 -28.62 -35.31 -50.24
N VAL A 676 -29.58 -35.01 -49.32
CA VAL A 676 -30.93 -35.56 -49.38
C VAL A 676 -31.97 -34.46 -49.16
N GLY A 677 -32.40 -33.75 -50.21
CA GLY A 677 -33.57 -32.91 -50.13
C GLY A 677 -33.65 -31.77 -51.13
N PHE A 678 -34.32 -31.95 -52.24
CA PHE A 678 -34.75 -30.90 -53.14
C PHE A 678 -35.88 -30.06 -52.51
N GLY A 679 -35.55 -28.82 -52.18
CA GLY A 679 -36.52 -27.81 -51.77
C GLY A 679 -35.81 -26.46 -51.58
N ALA A 680 -36.22 -25.44 -52.36
CA ALA A 680 -35.71 -24.08 -52.22
C ALA A 680 -36.12 -23.51 -50.88
N ALA A 681 -35.33 -23.78 -49.86
CA ALA A 681 -35.48 -23.15 -48.55
C ALA A 681 -34.88 -21.74 -48.55
N THR A 682 -35.60 -20.77 -48.02
CA THR A 682 -35.07 -19.41 -47.81
C THR A 682 -33.91 -19.48 -46.76
N PRO A 683 -32.90 -18.65 -46.88
CA PRO A 683 -31.74 -18.65 -45.94
C PRO A 683 -32.16 -18.56 -44.46
N GLU A 684 -33.29 -17.90 -44.16
CA GLU A 684 -33.83 -17.80 -42.79
C GLU A 684 -34.39 -19.12 -42.27
N ASN A 685 -35.04 -19.93 -43.14
CA ASN A 685 -35.58 -21.24 -42.78
C ASN A 685 -34.45 -22.28 -42.58
N GLU A 686 -33.37 -22.21 -43.38
CA GLU A 686 -32.17 -22.99 -43.17
C GLU A 686 -31.53 -22.70 -41.83
N TYR A 687 -31.40 -21.42 -41.48
CA TYR A 687 -30.84 -20.98 -40.20
C TYR A 687 -31.66 -21.45 -39.00
N ARG A 688 -32.98 -21.33 -39.06
CA ARG A 688 -33.91 -21.82 -38.00
C ARG A 688 -33.83 -23.34 -37.81
N ALA A 689 -33.83 -24.11 -38.87
CA ALA A 689 -33.67 -25.55 -38.82
C ALA A 689 -32.31 -25.95 -38.24
N MET A 690 -31.25 -25.32 -38.70
CA MET A 690 -29.88 -25.48 -38.16
C MET A 690 -29.81 -25.17 -36.67
N SER A 691 -30.35 -24.04 -36.22
CA SER A 691 -30.37 -23.62 -34.82
C SER A 691 -31.11 -24.64 -33.92
N GLN A 692 -32.27 -25.14 -34.37
CA GLN A 692 -33.02 -26.15 -33.62
C GLN A 692 -32.23 -27.48 -33.46
N LYS A 693 -31.58 -27.95 -34.52
CA LYS A 693 -30.78 -29.17 -34.45
C LYS A 693 -29.56 -29.01 -33.53
N ILE A 694 -28.87 -27.89 -33.64
CA ILE A 694 -27.74 -27.57 -32.78
C ILE A 694 -28.17 -27.52 -31.30
N HIS A 695 -29.31 -26.93 -31.02
CA HIS A 695 -29.89 -26.89 -29.66
C HIS A 695 -30.25 -28.29 -29.12
N GLN A 696 -30.83 -29.18 -29.99
CA GLN A 696 -31.09 -30.56 -29.59
C GLN A 696 -29.83 -31.36 -29.29
N ARG A 697 -28.79 -31.19 -30.08
CA ARG A 697 -27.51 -31.88 -29.85
C ARG A 697 -26.81 -31.34 -28.61
N LEU A 698 -26.86 -30.04 -28.39
CA LEU A 698 -26.33 -29.38 -27.20
C LEU A 698 -26.97 -29.91 -25.91
N LYS A 699 -28.30 -30.14 -25.88
CA LYS A 699 -29.00 -30.77 -24.76
C LYS A 699 -28.62 -32.24 -24.54
N ARG A 700 -28.08 -32.91 -25.52
CA ARG A 700 -27.56 -34.29 -25.39
C ARG A 700 -26.10 -34.33 -24.90
N THR A 701 -25.31 -33.29 -25.20
CA THR A 701 -23.88 -33.25 -24.89
C THR A 701 -23.63 -32.61 -23.50
N PHE A 702 -24.37 -31.60 -23.14
CA PHE A 702 -24.21 -30.86 -21.90
C PHE A 702 -25.39 -31.06 -20.95
N ARG A 703 -25.15 -31.09 -19.66
CA ARG A 703 -26.18 -31.21 -18.64
C ARG A 703 -27.11 -29.99 -18.66
N PRO A 704 -28.43 -30.17 -18.44
CA PRO A 704 -29.39 -29.07 -18.46
C PRO A 704 -29.04 -27.96 -17.43
N GLU A 705 -28.52 -28.35 -16.25
CA GLU A 705 -28.08 -27.42 -15.21
C GLU A 705 -26.98 -26.48 -15.69
N PHE A 706 -26.02 -26.96 -16.48
CA PHE A 706 -24.96 -26.14 -17.05
C PHE A 706 -25.49 -25.17 -18.10
N LEU A 707 -26.35 -25.65 -19.00
CA LEU A 707 -26.94 -24.82 -20.06
C LEU A 707 -27.81 -23.68 -19.50
N ASN A 708 -28.52 -23.91 -18.39
CA ASN A 708 -29.38 -22.91 -17.75
C ASN A 708 -28.58 -21.80 -17.03
N ARG A 709 -27.28 -21.98 -16.83
CA ARG A 709 -26.40 -20.97 -16.19
C ARG A 709 -25.71 -20.07 -17.21
N ILE A 710 -25.76 -20.43 -18.48
CA ILE A 710 -25.20 -19.61 -19.58
C ILE A 710 -26.23 -18.54 -19.94
N ASP A 711 -25.79 -17.28 -20.05
CA ASP A 711 -26.67 -16.15 -20.37
C ASP A 711 -27.26 -16.27 -21.76
N ASP A 712 -26.47 -16.71 -22.75
CA ASP A 712 -26.97 -16.90 -24.09
C ASP A 712 -26.14 -17.92 -24.91
N VAL A 713 -26.85 -18.66 -25.78
CA VAL A 713 -26.29 -19.64 -26.70
C VAL A 713 -26.41 -19.11 -28.12
N LEU A 714 -25.29 -18.69 -28.68
CA LEU A 714 -25.18 -17.97 -29.94
C LEU A 714 -24.77 -18.88 -31.08
N VAL A 715 -25.64 -19.03 -32.07
CA VAL A 715 -25.40 -19.89 -33.23
C VAL A 715 -24.86 -19.04 -34.37
N PHE A 716 -23.61 -19.33 -34.78
CA PHE A 716 -22.93 -18.65 -35.87
C PHE A 716 -23.30 -19.30 -37.20
N HIS A 717 -23.79 -18.51 -38.14
CA HIS A 717 -24.11 -18.99 -39.49
C HIS A 717 -22.86 -19.07 -40.39
N SER A 718 -22.95 -19.91 -41.42
CA SER A 718 -21.93 -19.95 -42.47
C SER A 718 -21.83 -18.65 -43.22
N LEU A 719 -20.59 -18.24 -43.57
CA LEU A 719 -20.36 -16.98 -44.23
C LEU A 719 -20.82 -17.01 -45.70
N SER A 720 -21.57 -16.00 -46.12
CA SER A 720 -21.98 -15.78 -47.52
C SER A 720 -20.79 -15.29 -48.38
N LYS A 721 -20.92 -15.35 -49.71
CA LYS A 721 -19.88 -14.88 -50.62
C LYS A 721 -19.58 -13.39 -50.42
N ASP A 722 -20.60 -12.61 -50.14
CA ASP A 722 -20.46 -11.15 -49.91
C ASP A 722 -19.75 -10.83 -48.62
N GLU A 723 -20.05 -11.59 -47.55
CA GLU A 723 -19.35 -11.48 -46.26
C GLU A 723 -17.88 -11.87 -46.40
N LEU A 724 -17.58 -12.97 -47.09
CA LEU A 724 -16.20 -13.36 -47.37
C LEU A 724 -15.42 -12.31 -48.13
N HIS A 725 -16.05 -11.66 -49.12
CA HIS A 725 -15.45 -10.55 -49.86
C HIS A 725 -15.12 -9.34 -48.93
N GLN A 726 -16.04 -9.00 -48.02
CA GLN A 726 -15.81 -7.93 -47.03
C GLN A 726 -14.68 -8.32 -46.05
N ILE A 727 -14.61 -9.59 -45.63
CA ILE A 727 -13.52 -10.09 -44.75
C ILE A 727 -12.16 -9.95 -45.47
N VAL A 728 -12.06 -10.36 -46.75
CA VAL A 728 -10.81 -10.20 -47.53
C VAL A 728 -10.42 -8.71 -47.60
N LYS A 729 -11.38 -7.82 -47.82
CA LYS A 729 -11.13 -6.36 -47.83
C LYS A 729 -10.56 -5.86 -46.48
N LEU A 730 -11.11 -6.29 -45.36
CA LEU A 730 -10.60 -5.94 -44.02
C LEU A 730 -9.18 -6.51 -43.77
N MET A 731 -8.95 -7.76 -44.15
CA MET A 731 -7.63 -8.40 -44.03
C MET A 731 -6.61 -7.67 -44.92
N ALA A 732 -6.97 -7.31 -46.14
CA ALA A 732 -6.15 -6.53 -47.05
C ALA A 732 -5.79 -5.13 -46.48
N GLN A 733 -6.72 -4.45 -45.81
CA GLN A 733 -6.45 -3.21 -45.11
C GLN A 733 -5.43 -3.35 -43.97
N LYS A 734 -5.45 -4.46 -43.23
CA LYS A 734 -4.43 -4.75 -42.20
C LYS A 734 -3.04 -4.90 -42.82
N VAL A 735 -2.94 -5.58 -43.98
CA VAL A 735 -1.69 -5.72 -44.70
C VAL A 735 -1.20 -4.36 -45.25
N ILE A 736 -2.09 -3.57 -45.81
CA ILE A 736 -1.77 -2.20 -46.29
C ILE A 736 -1.18 -1.35 -45.18
N LYS A 737 -1.81 -1.33 -43.99
CA LYS A 737 -1.31 -0.57 -42.83
C LYS A 737 0.08 -1.04 -42.38
N ARG A 738 0.31 -2.37 -42.34
CA ARG A 738 1.60 -2.97 -41.93
C ARG A 738 2.72 -2.57 -42.91
N VAL A 739 2.44 -2.66 -44.19
CA VAL A 739 3.40 -2.32 -45.25
C VAL A 739 3.67 -0.81 -45.30
N ALA A 740 2.66 0.04 -44.98
CA ALA A 740 2.83 1.49 -44.90
C ALA A 740 3.84 1.93 -43.83
N VAL A 741 3.96 1.18 -42.70
CA VAL A 741 4.98 1.44 -41.66
C VAL A 741 6.40 1.25 -42.23
N GLN A 742 6.59 0.39 -43.26
CA GLN A 742 7.86 0.21 -43.94
C GLN A 742 8.11 1.21 -45.05
N GLY A 743 7.26 2.25 -45.19
CA GLY A 743 7.40 3.32 -46.16
C GLY A 743 6.85 2.99 -47.56
N VAL A 744 6.19 1.84 -47.73
CA VAL A 744 5.66 1.42 -49.04
C VAL A 744 4.15 1.70 -49.15
N ASN A 745 3.74 2.45 -50.16
CA ASN A 745 2.33 2.77 -50.41
C ASN A 745 1.64 1.68 -51.23
N LEU A 746 0.96 0.75 -50.54
CA LEU A 746 0.29 -0.40 -51.15
C LEU A 746 -1.18 -0.08 -51.48
N LYS A 747 -1.61 -0.37 -52.70
CA LYS A 747 -3.01 -0.38 -53.13
C LYS A 747 -3.39 -1.77 -53.66
N ILE A 748 -4.49 -2.32 -53.15
CA ILE A 748 -5.06 -3.59 -53.64
C ILE A 748 -6.36 -3.26 -54.41
N THR A 749 -6.45 -3.69 -55.65
CA THR A 749 -7.64 -3.40 -56.48
C THR A 749 -8.82 -4.31 -56.13
N PRO A 750 -10.08 -3.88 -56.31
CA PRO A 750 -11.25 -4.73 -56.12
C PRO A 750 -11.19 -6.07 -56.87
N ALA A 751 -10.68 -6.08 -58.09
CA ALA A 751 -10.51 -7.32 -58.86
C ALA A 751 -9.50 -8.31 -58.26
N ALA A 752 -8.48 -7.80 -57.50
CA ALA A 752 -7.56 -8.64 -56.75
C ALA A 752 -8.25 -9.23 -55.53
N ILE A 753 -9.04 -8.45 -54.81
CA ILE A 753 -9.85 -8.88 -53.67
C ILE A 753 -10.80 -9.99 -54.10
N ASP A 754 -11.54 -9.80 -55.22
CA ASP A 754 -12.43 -10.83 -55.79
C ASP A 754 -11.70 -12.15 -56.12
N THR A 755 -10.50 -12.03 -56.65
CA THR A 755 -9.69 -13.22 -57.02
C THR A 755 -9.21 -13.96 -55.78
N ILE A 756 -8.79 -13.24 -54.72
CA ILE A 756 -8.37 -13.82 -53.44
C ILE A 756 -9.57 -14.50 -52.79
N ALA A 757 -10.73 -13.81 -52.75
CA ALA A 757 -11.96 -14.32 -52.19
C ALA A 757 -12.40 -15.63 -52.90
N LYS A 758 -12.34 -15.68 -54.25
CA LYS A 758 -12.64 -16.90 -55.00
C LYS A 758 -11.67 -18.04 -54.76
N LYS A 759 -10.37 -17.78 -54.71
CA LYS A 759 -9.34 -18.77 -54.47
C LYS A 759 -9.40 -19.34 -53.02
N GLY A 760 -9.71 -18.50 -52.06
CA GLY A 760 -9.84 -18.84 -50.65
C GLY A 760 -11.25 -19.32 -50.26
N TYR A 761 -12.20 -19.38 -51.18
CA TYR A 761 -13.56 -19.83 -50.86
C TYR A 761 -13.58 -21.35 -50.62
N ASN A 762 -13.90 -21.73 -49.42
CA ASN A 762 -14.19 -23.08 -49.02
C ASN A 762 -15.37 -23.08 -48.04
N PRO A 763 -16.52 -23.63 -48.39
CA PRO A 763 -17.69 -23.65 -47.51
C PRO A 763 -17.49 -24.44 -46.22
N GLU A 764 -16.50 -25.30 -46.16
CA GLU A 764 -16.21 -26.16 -44.99
C GLU A 764 -15.34 -25.46 -43.95
N TYR A 765 -14.39 -24.65 -44.42
CA TYR A 765 -13.36 -24.06 -43.57
C TYR A 765 -13.54 -22.53 -43.33
N GLY A 766 -14.63 -21.95 -43.85
CA GLY A 766 -14.99 -20.56 -43.67
C GLY A 766 -13.90 -19.56 -44.14
N ALA A 767 -13.55 -18.62 -43.31
CA ALA A 767 -12.54 -17.59 -43.58
C ALA A 767 -11.07 -18.03 -43.39
N ARG A 768 -10.79 -19.21 -42.80
CA ARG A 768 -9.38 -19.68 -42.60
C ARG A 768 -8.56 -19.78 -43.87
N PRO A 769 -9.08 -20.36 -45.00
CA PRO A 769 -8.34 -20.41 -46.23
C PRO A 769 -8.07 -19.04 -46.86
N LEU A 770 -8.92 -18.05 -46.62
CA LEU A 770 -8.73 -16.68 -47.13
C LEU A 770 -7.42 -16.05 -46.61
N ARG A 771 -7.10 -16.28 -45.34
CA ARG A 771 -5.84 -15.77 -44.75
C ARG A 771 -4.62 -16.36 -45.49
N ARG A 772 -4.66 -17.69 -45.74
CA ARG A 772 -3.60 -18.37 -46.48
C ARG A 772 -3.50 -17.87 -47.94
N ALA A 773 -4.65 -17.69 -48.60
CA ALA A 773 -4.69 -17.14 -49.94
C ALA A 773 -4.13 -15.70 -50.01
N LEU A 774 -4.45 -14.87 -49.04
CA LEU A 774 -3.90 -13.51 -48.94
C LEU A 774 -2.39 -13.52 -48.66
N GLN A 775 -1.92 -14.41 -47.80
CA GLN A 775 -0.51 -14.58 -47.49
C GLN A 775 0.27 -14.97 -48.75
N THR A 776 -0.12 -16.07 -49.41
CA THR A 776 0.61 -16.59 -50.58
C THR A 776 0.52 -15.66 -51.79
N GLU A 777 -0.63 -15.06 -52.05
CA GLU A 777 -0.83 -14.25 -53.26
C GLU A 777 -0.38 -12.77 -53.07
N VAL A 778 -0.29 -12.25 -51.84
CA VAL A 778 0.05 -10.88 -51.57
C VAL A 778 1.31 -10.74 -50.73
N GLU A 779 1.35 -11.33 -49.50
CA GLU A 779 2.45 -11.10 -48.55
C GLU A 779 3.76 -11.69 -49.07
N ASP A 780 3.74 -12.97 -49.55
CA ASP A 780 4.93 -13.66 -50.05
C ASP A 780 5.53 -12.92 -51.24
N ARG A 781 4.69 -12.48 -52.20
CA ARG A 781 5.16 -11.73 -53.40
C ARG A 781 5.69 -10.34 -53.04
N LEU A 782 5.09 -9.66 -52.02
CA LEU A 782 5.61 -8.39 -51.51
C LEU A 782 6.96 -8.56 -50.83
N SER A 783 7.10 -9.67 -50.07
CA SER A 783 8.36 -9.98 -49.39
C SER A 783 9.48 -10.30 -50.42
N GLU A 784 9.19 -11.07 -51.47
CA GLU A 784 10.15 -11.34 -52.53
C GLU A 784 10.59 -10.03 -53.25
N ALA A 785 9.63 -9.15 -53.52
CA ALA A 785 9.92 -7.85 -54.14
C ALA A 785 10.67 -6.87 -53.27
N LEU A 786 10.47 -6.93 -51.97
CA LEU A 786 11.24 -6.14 -50.98
C LEU A 786 12.68 -6.67 -50.84
N LEU A 787 12.84 -8.01 -50.77
CA LEU A 787 14.15 -8.64 -50.63
C LEU A 787 15.00 -8.57 -51.87
N SER A 788 14.37 -8.63 -53.06
CA SER A 788 15.06 -8.48 -54.35
C SER A 788 15.47 -6.99 -54.65
N GLY A 789 15.05 -6.03 -53.81
CA GLY A 789 15.35 -4.61 -54.01
C GLY A 789 14.50 -3.95 -55.10
N GLU A 790 13.50 -4.61 -55.65
CA GLU A 790 12.54 -4.04 -56.58
C GLU A 790 11.62 -2.99 -55.93
N LEU A 791 11.44 -3.08 -54.60
CA LEU A 791 10.67 -2.15 -53.76
C LEU A 791 11.58 -1.41 -52.79
N ASN A 792 11.62 -0.08 -52.91
CA ASN A 792 12.33 0.82 -52.01
C ASN A 792 11.34 1.61 -51.15
N SER A 793 11.81 2.18 -50.07
CA SER A 793 11.05 3.16 -49.27
C SER A 793 10.55 4.28 -50.19
N ALA A 794 9.22 4.53 -50.19
CA ALA A 794 8.49 5.45 -51.06
C ALA A 794 7.93 4.84 -52.36
N SER A 795 8.10 3.52 -52.63
CA SER A 795 7.50 2.88 -53.82
C SER A 795 5.96 2.82 -53.71
N LYS A 796 5.29 3.15 -54.84
CA LYS A 796 3.83 2.93 -54.95
C LYS A 796 3.56 1.58 -55.61
N VAL A 797 2.97 0.65 -54.87
CA VAL A 797 2.69 -0.71 -55.34
C VAL A 797 1.19 -0.89 -55.55
N ILE A 798 0.82 -1.41 -56.72
CA ILE A 798 -0.56 -1.77 -57.05
C ILE A 798 -0.66 -3.27 -57.28
N ILE A 799 -1.47 -3.93 -56.45
CA ILE A 799 -1.82 -5.34 -56.64
C ILE A 799 -3.12 -5.39 -57.40
N GLY A 800 -3.06 -5.99 -58.58
CA GLY A 800 -4.18 -6.19 -59.53
C GLY A 800 -4.44 -7.66 -59.78
N SER A 801 -5.48 -7.95 -60.59
CA SER A 801 -5.74 -9.30 -61.12
C SER A 801 -5.91 -9.21 -62.62
N GLN A 802 -5.26 -10.16 -63.34
CA GLN A 802 -5.45 -10.38 -64.80
C GLN A 802 -5.67 -11.86 -65.01
N LYS A 803 -6.79 -12.19 -65.70
CA LYS A 803 -7.17 -13.60 -66.01
C LYS A 803 -7.10 -14.56 -64.81
N GLY A 804 -7.53 -14.06 -63.60
CA GLY A 804 -7.53 -14.88 -62.37
C GLY A 804 -6.18 -15.08 -61.70
N LYS A 805 -5.11 -14.41 -62.15
CA LYS A 805 -3.79 -14.42 -61.52
C LYS A 805 -3.52 -13.02 -60.89
N ILE A 806 -3.01 -13.01 -59.70
CA ILE A 806 -2.61 -11.76 -59.03
C ILE A 806 -1.34 -11.23 -59.67
N THR A 807 -1.34 -9.90 -59.95
CA THR A 807 -0.19 -9.22 -60.56
C THR A 807 0.25 -8.06 -59.65
N LEU A 808 1.55 -7.94 -59.46
CA LEU A 808 2.18 -6.86 -58.71
C LEU A 808 2.74 -5.87 -59.73
N LYS A 809 2.35 -4.57 -59.62
CA LYS A 809 2.89 -3.52 -60.43
C LYS A 809 3.49 -2.44 -59.52
N VAL A 810 4.77 -2.20 -59.72
CA VAL A 810 5.50 -1.11 -59.06
C VAL A 810 5.38 0.15 -59.93
N LYS A 811 4.82 1.22 -59.38
CA LYS A 811 4.93 2.55 -59.96
C LYS A 811 6.13 3.24 -59.33
N LYS A 812 7.15 3.47 -60.15
CA LYS A 812 8.27 4.33 -59.75
C LYS A 812 7.80 5.74 -59.55
#